data_075417f6a233635e9c13bd0e60d236cc
#
_entry.id   075417f6a233635e9c13bd0e60d236cc
#
_cell.length_a   1.000
_cell.length_b   1.000
_cell.length_c   1.000
_cell.angle_alpha   90.00
_cell.angle_beta   90.00
_cell.angle_gamma   90.00
#
_symmetry.space_group_name_H-M   'P 1'
#
loop_
_entity.id
_entity.type
_entity.pdbx_description
1 polymer ?
#
loop_
_entity_poly.entity_id
_entity_poly.type
_entity_poly.pdbx_seq_one_letter_code
_entity_poly.pdbx_strand_id
1 'polypeptide(L)'
;MGCRKLFVSCVLLSCARYSFAVEFNSEFLNIDSDDHVSLGQFTQAHYTVPGSYVVDIVVNQRYFGTRSIEFNNGGSAQDSYACLPEALVATFGLKPELFESLPRVADGQCVDLTAITNASINYAQNLGRLVISLPQASFEYDDPNYIPPAAWSDGLDGALLDYRVIANQRQSTTSGNSTVLQSYGTAGLNIDAWRLRADYQAQQDSGSQGGRGNEQAFQLNRLYAYRALPSIRSKLSVGEDYLNSDVFDTFALRGVSLSSDDRMLPPNLRGYAPLISGLARTNARVTVAQQGRVLYSTTVTPGAFSIQDLNSSVQGTLDVTVHEEDGTEQTFTVTTAAVPFLSREGELRYKVSAGQPRLTGKGGTEPGFVASELAYGLSQDWTLYGGVLAASDYLSHAVGLGKDLGVFGAISADVTTSRATLRNSAETVVGNSYRINYSKHFDAIGTDLRFLGYRFSDRTFTNFSQFVGDPDAYSLNAGKQRYSVMLAKRFAWLSTSLSFDHSTYWDAAPSDRFGLSLARSFAVGNVKNINVNLSAFQTRNAQNRDTQLYLGVSVPLGGNSMMSATVQRASPGATSTSVGYSHDDGEGMNYQVYGGMGDNKYVNAYVGKRASTYRANASATTDGSTYRSLTGEFDSSLVVTRYGVTAHGNGSNGDTRLLVSTDGVPDVAFTGQARSNRDGYTVMDGLPAFQAYEARVNIEKLPLKTEVSNPIQRLALTEGAIGYVNFAAAQGYNAYVELTQANGQVVPFGASVQDKHTHKEVGIVGEAGITYLLGAKAGAELVARWDDSHLCALAVLPPEDVVTNIPTPVRCL
;
A
#
# COMPACT_ATOMS: atom_id res chain seq x y z
N MET A 1 -35.92 -34.15 52.02
CA MET A 1 -36.05 -33.24 53.19
C MET A 1 -35.31 -31.96 52.79
N GLY A 2 -35.90 -30.80 52.70
CA GLY A 2 -37.16 -30.25 52.83
C GLY A 2 -37.21 -28.92 52.08
N CYS A 3 -38.33 -28.65 51.48
CA CYS A 3 -38.71 -27.40 50.77
C CYS A 3 -38.61 -26.19 51.68
N ARG A 4 -38.17 -25.04 51.13
CA ARG A 4 -38.76 -23.74 51.43
C ARG A 4 -38.79 -22.86 50.20
N LYS A 5 -40.01 -22.63 49.71
CA LYS A 5 -40.39 -21.62 48.72
C LYS A 5 -40.27 -20.23 49.38
N LEU A 6 -39.62 -19.29 48.71
CA LEU A 6 -39.83 -17.88 48.98
C LEU A 6 -40.32 -17.20 47.69
N PHE A 7 -41.55 -16.75 47.72
CA PHE A 7 -42.20 -15.83 46.80
C PHE A 7 -41.53 -14.48 46.94
N VAL A 8 -41.01 -13.95 45.85
CA VAL A 8 -40.68 -12.53 45.76
C VAL A 8 -41.59 -11.93 44.69
N SER A 9 -42.49 -11.10 45.14
CA SER A 9 -43.38 -10.24 44.34
C SER A 9 -42.56 -9.29 43.50
N CYS A 10 -42.65 -9.42 42.18
CA CYS A 10 -42.22 -8.37 41.22
C CYS A 10 -43.25 -7.23 41.27
N VAL A 11 -42.87 -6.14 41.89
CA VAL A 11 -43.52 -4.83 41.70
C VAL A 11 -42.97 -4.26 40.41
N LEU A 12 -43.79 -4.28 39.36
CA LEU A 12 -43.57 -3.53 38.11
C LEU A 12 -43.66 -2.03 38.42
N LEU A 13 -42.51 -1.39 38.69
CA LEU A 13 -42.43 0.06 38.58
C LEU A 13 -42.35 0.40 37.08
N SER A 14 -43.48 0.82 36.54
CA SER A 14 -43.54 1.57 35.29
C SER A 14 -42.81 2.91 35.50
N CYS A 15 -41.54 2.97 35.08
CA CYS A 15 -40.83 4.23 34.89
C CYS A 15 -41.49 4.96 33.69
N ALA A 16 -42.51 5.75 33.99
CA ALA A 16 -42.93 6.79 33.08
C ALA A 16 -41.74 7.75 32.93
N ARG A 17 -41.15 7.78 31.73
CA ARG A 17 -40.19 8.83 31.39
C ARG A 17 -40.97 10.14 31.36
N TYR A 18 -40.84 10.91 32.39
CA TYR A 18 -41.27 12.32 32.37
C TYR A 18 -40.29 13.04 31.42
N SER A 19 -40.71 13.33 30.21
CA SER A 19 -40.12 14.32 29.36
C SER A 19 -40.33 15.67 30.00
N PHE A 20 -39.33 16.22 30.65
CA PHE A 20 -39.42 17.61 31.11
C PHE A 20 -39.27 18.49 29.87
N ALA A 21 -40.38 19.07 29.43
CA ALA A 21 -40.32 20.20 28.52
C ALA A 21 -39.66 21.37 29.30
N VAL A 22 -38.60 21.93 28.71
CA VAL A 22 -37.98 23.15 29.27
C VAL A 22 -38.93 24.31 28.95
N GLU A 23 -39.62 24.84 29.95
CA GLU A 23 -40.42 26.06 29.81
C GLU A 23 -39.46 27.26 29.93
N PHE A 24 -39.28 28.00 28.86
CA PHE A 24 -38.52 29.23 28.89
C PHE A 24 -39.41 30.36 29.47
N ASN A 25 -38.94 30.97 30.54
CA ASN A 25 -39.60 32.19 31.05
C ASN A 25 -39.18 33.39 30.18
N SER A 26 -40.08 33.84 29.31
CA SER A 26 -39.88 34.96 28.38
C SER A 26 -39.62 36.30 29.07
N GLU A 27 -39.95 36.45 30.38
CA GLU A 27 -39.69 37.68 31.14
C GLU A 27 -38.21 37.96 31.41
N PHE A 28 -37.33 36.94 31.30
CA PHE A 28 -35.87 37.10 31.43
C PHE A 28 -35.16 37.37 30.10
N LEU A 29 -35.85 37.26 28.99
CA LEU A 29 -35.32 37.56 27.69
C LEU A 29 -35.66 39.00 27.34
N ASN A 30 -34.69 39.90 27.30
CA ASN A 30 -34.86 41.29 26.87
C ASN A 30 -35.04 41.32 25.33
N ILE A 31 -36.22 40.84 24.85
CA ILE A 31 -36.58 40.85 23.44
C ILE A 31 -37.37 42.10 23.18
N ASP A 32 -36.89 42.97 22.32
CA ASP A 32 -37.66 44.11 21.85
C ASP A 32 -38.93 43.62 21.15
N SER A 33 -40.04 44.31 21.32
CA SER A 33 -41.40 43.86 20.97
C SER A 33 -41.65 43.61 19.47
N ASP A 34 -40.69 43.87 18.63
CA ASP A 34 -40.77 43.69 17.18
C ASP A 34 -40.06 42.40 16.64
N ASP A 35 -39.29 41.69 17.49
CA ASP A 35 -38.66 40.44 17.11
C ASP A 35 -39.55 39.23 17.46
N HIS A 36 -40.20 38.67 16.45
CA HIS A 36 -41.00 37.44 16.59
C HIS A 36 -40.11 36.21 16.73
N VAL A 37 -39.36 36.06 17.80
CA VAL A 37 -38.64 34.84 18.13
C VAL A 37 -39.61 33.80 18.68
N SER A 38 -39.91 32.78 17.90
CA SER A 38 -40.78 31.68 18.35
C SER A 38 -40.00 30.78 19.31
N LEU A 39 -40.11 31.04 20.61
CA LEU A 39 -39.47 30.27 21.69
C LEU A 39 -39.95 28.80 21.75
N GLY A 40 -41.11 28.50 21.15
CA GLY A 40 -41.63 27.13 21.05
C GLY A 40 -40.71 26.17 20.32
N GLN A 41 -39.86 26.66 19.46
CA GLN A 41 -38.89 25.86 18.69
C GLN A 41 -37.79 25.30 19.59
N PHE A 42 -37.39 26.01 20.65
CA PHE A 42 -36.34 25.63 21.58
C PHE A 42 -36.81 24.72 22.71
N THR A 43 -38.10 24.45 22.80
CA THR A 43 -38.68 23.55 23.82
C THR A 43 -38.50 22.07 23.44
N GLN A 44 -38.15 21.74 22.23
CA GLN A 44 -37.91 20.38 21.80
C GLN A 44 -36.43 20.02 21.87
N ALA A 45 -36.13 18.91 22.55
CA ALA A 45 -34.77 18.35 22.52
C ALA A 45 -34.40 17.95 21.06
N HIS A 46 -33.24 18.42 20.59
CA HIS A 46 -32.68 18.14 19.25
C HIS A 46 -33.23 18.98 18.09
N TYR A 47 -34.00 20.03 18.30
CA TYR A 47 -34.36 20.96 17.24
C TYR A 47 -33.11 21.74 16.76
N THR A 48 -32.89 21.71 15.43
CA THR A 48 -31.83 22.49 14.78
C THR A 48 -32.48 23.53 13.88
N VAL A 49 -32.09 24.79 14.04
CA VAL A 49 -32.62 25.87 13.19
C VAL A 49 -32.24 25.56 11.73
N PRO A 50 -33.18 25.67 10.77
CA PRO A 50 -32.90 25.47 9.37
C PRO A 50 -31.75 26.36 8.88
N GLY A 51 -30.83 25.79 8.07
CA GLY A 51 -29.66 26.49 7.57
C GLY A 51 -28.53 25.52 7.26
N SER A 52 -27.42 26.07 6.77
CA SER A 52 -26.24 25.28 6.43
C SER A 52 -25.24 25.26 7.59
N TYR A 53 -24.85 24.07 8.00
CA TYR A 53 -23.90 23.85 9.12
C TYR A 53 -22.74 22.99 8.65
N VAL A 54 -21.55 23.39 9.03
CA VAL A 54 -20.34 22.58 8.83
C VAL A 54 -20.26 21.58 9.99
N VAL A 55 -20.43 20.30 9.71
CA VAL A 55 -20.55 19.25 10.73
C VAL A 55 -19.60 18.09 10.44
N ASP A 56 -19.11 17.48 11.51
CA ASP A 56 -18.42 16.19 11.46
C ASP A 56 -19.44 15.06 11.35
N ILE A 57 -19.34 14.27 10.30
CA ILE A 57 -20.25 13.14 10.06
C ILE A 57 -19.67 11.88 10.68
N VAL A 58 -20.44 11.27 11.59
CA VAL A 58 -20.07 10.02 12.25
C VAL A 58 -21.18 8.99 12.07
N VAL A 59 -20.89 7.88 11.39
CA VAL A 59 -21.82 6.75 11.20
C VAL A 59 -21.28 5.54 11.97
N ASN A 60 -22.06 5.02 12.91
CA ASN A 60 -21.66 3.88 13.75
C ASN A 60 -20.25 4.04 14.32
N GLN A 61 -19.94 5.19 14.91
CA GLN A 61 -18.64 5.58 15.48
C GLN A 61 -17.50 5.75 14.46
N ARG A 62 -17.76 5.62 13.15
CA ARG A 62 -16.78 5.90 12.08
C ARG A 62 -16.93 7.33 11.60
N TYR A 63 -15.81 8.02 11.50
CA TYR A 63 -15.76 9.38 10.96
C TYR A 63 -15.72 9.37 9.43
N PHE A 64 -16.62 10.13 8.79
CA PHE A 64 -16.78 10.25 7.34
C PHE A 64 -16.36 11.61 6.78
N GLY A 65 -15.74 12.44 7.60
CA GLY A 65 -15.26 13.76 7.23
C GLY A 65 -16.17 14.90 7.70
N THR A 66 -15.66 16.12 7.58
CA THR A 66 -16.40 17.35 7.84
C THR A 66 -17.05 17.81 6.55
N ARG A 67 -18.36 18.08 6.57
CA ARG A 67 -19.15 18.50 5.42
C ARG A 67 -20.13 19.61 5.80
N SER A 68 -20.45 20.47 4.83
CA SER A 68 -21.57 21.38 4.96
C SER A 68 -22.86 20.58 4.73
N ILE A 69 -23.73 20.54 5.74
CA ILE A 69 -25.03 19.86 5.69
C ILE A 69 -26.12 20.91 5.88
N GLU A 70 -27.11 20.86 5.02
CA GLU A 70 -28.30 21.71 5.10
C GLU A 70 -29.35 21.06 5.99
N PHE A 71 -29.87 21.81 6.94
CA PHE A 71 -31.02 21.41 7.76
C PHE A 71 -32.25 22.07 7.21
N ASN A 72 -33.24 21.27 6.81
CA ASN A 72 -34.48 21.71 6.22
C ASN A 72 -35.64 21.60 7.22
N ASN A 73 -36.68 22.40 7.00
CA ASN A 73 -37.92 22.30 7.77
C ASN A 73 -38.59 20.95 7.52
N GLY A 74 -39.05 20.30 8.56
CA GLY A 74 -39.87 19.09 8.50
C GLY A 74 -41.34 19.40 8.20
N GLY A 75 -42.18 18.39 8.35
CA GLY A 75 -43.61 18.50 8.09
C GLY A 75 -44.36 19.43 9.06
N SER A 76 -43.73 19.89 10.14
CA SER A 76 -44.23 20.87 11.09
C SER A 76 -43.21 21.99 11.35
N ALA A 77 -43.67 23.16 11.76
CA ALA A 77 -42.78 24.30 12.05
C ALA A 77 -41.83 24.05 13.24
N GLN A 78 -41.95 22.91 13.91
CA GLN A 78 -41.13 22.50 15.05
C GLN A 78 -40.23 21.31 14.76
N ASP A 79 -40.17 20.86 13.50
CA ASP A 79 -39.40 19.69 13.08
C ASP A 79 -38.37 20.09 12.03
N SER A 80 -37.16 19.58 12.15
CA SER A 80 -36.08 19.81 11.19
C SER A 80 -35.34 18.53 10.94
N TYR A 81 -34.85 18.33 9.73
CA TYR A 81 -34.07 17.16 9.36
C TYR A 81 -32.79 17.54 8.59
N ALA A 82 -31.75 16.74 8.78
CA ALA A 82 -30.50 16.89 8.05
C ALA A 82 -30.66 16.35 6.62
N CYS A 83 -30.40 17.18 5.64
CA CYS A 83 -30.39 16.79 4.23
C CYS A 83 -29.08 16.05 3.93
N LEU A 84 -29.14 14.75 3.74
CA LEU A 84 -27.99 13.92 3.43
C LEU A 84 -27.91 13.66 1.91
N PRO A 85 -26.96 14.28 1.20
CA PRO A 85 -26.82 14.10 -0.24
C PRO A 85 -26.55 12.64 -0.60
N GLU A 86 -27.09 12.19 -1.73
CA GLU A 86 -26.94 10.82 -2.23
C GLU A 86 -25.47 10.39 -2.35
N ALA A 87 -24.61 11.27 -2.86
CA ALA A 87 -23.19 11.03 -2.99
C ALA A 87 -22.51 10.77 -1.63
N LEU A 88 -22.99 11.41 -0.55
CA LEU A 88 -22.48 11.17 0.80
C LEU A 88 -22.96 9.82 1.34
N VAL A 89 -24.28 9.52 1.24
CA VAL A 89 -24.85 8.27 1.74
C VAL A 89 -24.27 7.05 1.03
N ALA A 90 -23.95 7.15 -0.25
CA ALA A 90 -23.29 6.11 -1.02
C ALA A 90 -21.92 5.71 -0.40
N THR A 91 -21.23 6.64 0.28
CA THR A 91 -19.96 6.35 0.97
C THR A 91 -20.11 5.58 2.27
N PHE A 92 -21.32 5.39 2.80
CA PHE A 92 -21.55 4.68 4.06
C PHE A 92 -21.40 3.17 3.94
N GLY A 93 -21.53 2.60 2.73
CA GLY A 93 -21.36 1.17 2.45
C GLY A 93 -22.61 0.35 2.76
N LEU A 94 -23.78 0.93 2.55
CA LEU A 94 -25.05 0.22 2.65
C LEU A 94 -25.18 -0.83 1.54
N LYS A 95 -25.96 -1.88 1.79
CA LYS A 95 -26.33 -2.86 0.76
C LYS A 95 -26.94 -2.15 -0.45
N PRO A 96 -26.54 -2.45 -1.70
CA PRO A 96 -27.04 -1.75 -2.89
C PRO A 96 -28.57 -1.77 -2.98
N GLU A 97 -29.18 -2.93 -2.73
CA GLU A 97 -30.64 -3.10 -2.78
C GLU A 97 -31.36 -2.20 -1.73
N LEU A 98 -30.79 -2.07 -0.54
CA LEU A 98 -31.32 -1.19 0.50
C LEU A 98 -31.17 0.27 0.09
N PHE A 99 -29.97 0.67 -0.36
CA PHE A 99 -29.68 2.04 -0.77
C PHE A 99 -30.59 2.51 -1.91
N GLU A 100 -30.84 1.66 -2.93
CA GLU A 100 -31.75 1.97 -4.01
C GLU A 100 -33.20 2.11 -3.57
N SER A 101 -33.61 1.37 -2.52
CA SER A 101 -34.99 1.39 -1.99
C SER A 101 -35.28 2.56 -1.05
N LEU A 102 -34.26 3.32 -0.62
CA LEU A 102 -34.46 4.44 0.32
C LEU A 102 -35.23 5.59 -0.34
N PRO A 103 -36.17 6.20 0.40
CA PRO A 103 -36.90 7.38 -0.09
C PRO A 103 -35.93 8.55 -0.35
N ARG A 104 -36.29 9.34 -1.38
CA ARG A 104 -35.63 10.61 -1.67
C ARG A 104 -36.57 11.74 -1.26
N VAL A 105 -36.05 12.72 -0.53
CA VAL A 105 -36.76 13.91 -0.03
C VAL A 105 -36.11 15.17 -0.59
N ALA A 106 -36.73 16.35 -0.36
CA ALA A 106 -36.26 17.62 -0.89
C ALA A 106 -36.04 17.59 -2.42
N ASP A 107 -37.09 17.25 -3.18
CA ASP A 107 -37.05 17.14 -4.65
C ASP A 107 -35.95 16.19 -5.19
N GLY A 108 -35.63 15.15 -4.42
CA GLY A 108 -34.64 14.14 -4.80
C GLY A 108 -33.21 14.46 -4.39
N GLN A 109 -32.94 15.56 -3.72
CA GLN A 109 -31.58 15.97 -3.35
C GLN A 109 -31.05 15.25 -2.12
N CYS A 110 -31.93 14.75 -1.25
CA CYS A 110 -31.56 14.15 0.03
C CYS A 110 -32.10 12.73 0.17
N VAL A 111 -31.33 11.85 0.81
CA VAL A 111 -31.73 10.48 1.13
C VAL A 111 -32.28 10.42 2.56
N ASP A 112 -33.45 9.81 2.73
CA ASP A 112 -34.06 9.61 4.03
C ASP A 112 -33.61 8.28 4.66
N LEU A 113 -32.65 8.35 5.59
CA LEU A 113 -32.16 7.18 6.32
C LEU A 113 -33.10 6.76 7.45
N THR A 114 -34.09 7.57 7.84
CA THR A 114 -35.04 7.22 8.90
C THR A 114 -36.01 6.12 8.46
N ALA A 115 -36.14 5.89 7.15
CA ALA A 115 -36.86 4.74 6.60
C ALA A 115 -36.25 3.40 6.98
N ILE A 116 -34.98 3.35 7.40
CA ILE A 116 -34.33 2.13 7.92
C ILE A 116 -34.81 1.89 9.33
N THR A 117 -35.42 0.75 9.60
CA THR A 117 -35.90 0.37 10.95
C THR A 117 -34.75 0.41 11.95
N ASN A 118 -34.95 1.11 13.08
CA ASN A 118 -33.95 1.38 14.13
C ASN A 118 -32.78 2.27 13.71
N ALA A 119 -32.87 3.02 12.61
CA ALA A 119 -31.92 4.09 12.34
C ALA A 119 -32.17 5.30 13.24
N SER A 120 -31.13 6.02 13.61
CA SER A 120 -31.24 7.30 14.31
C SER A 120 -30.22 8.30 13.76
N ILE A 121 -30.65 9.55 13.63
CA ILE A 121 -29.82 10.68 13.22
C ILE A 121 -29.93 11.74 14.32
N ASN A 122 -28.79 12.13 14.87
CA ASN A 122 -28.73 13.10 15.96
C ASN A 122 -27.60 14.12 15.71
N TYR A 123 -27.96 15.39 15.72
CA TYR A 123 -26.99 16.47 15.66
C TYR A 123 -26.61 16.94 17.08
N ALA A 124 -25.38 16.62 17.48
CA ALA A 124 -24.78 17.11 18.71
C ALA A 124 -24.19 18.51 18.47
N GLN A 125 -25.04 19.53 18.62
CA GLN A 125 -24.75 20.92 18.28
C GLN A 125 -23.52 21.48 19.01
N ASN A 126 -23.39 21.14 20.29
CA ASN A 126 -22.24 21.52 21.13
C ASN A 126 -20.91 20.94 20.69
N LEU A 127 -20.91 19.87 19.86
CA LEU A 127 -19.74 19.20 19.32
C LEU A 127 -19.57 19.45 17.82
N GLY A 128 -20.51 20.15 17.17
CA GLY A 128 -20.54 20.29 15.72
C GLY A 128 -20.60 18.95 14.98
N ARG A 129 -21.29 17.92 15.56
CA ARG A 129 -21.21 16.54 15.07
C ARG A 129 -22.58 15.96 14.76
N LEU A 130 -22.74 15.45 13.53
CA LEU A 130 -23.90 14.68 13.10
C LEU A 130 -23.64 13.19 13.31
N VAL A 131 -24.32 12.60 14.31
CA VAL A 131 -24.18 11.18 14.65
C VAL A 131 -25.30 10.39 14.02
N ILE A 132 -24.98 9.44 13.17
CA ILE A 132 -25.89 8.55 12.47
C ILE A 132 -25.65 7.14 13.00
N SER A 133 -26.69 6.49 13.53
CA SER A 133 -26.65 5.10 13.95
C SER A 133 -27.52 4.26 13.03
N LEU A 134 -26.96 3.26 12.41
CA LEU A 134 -27.63 2.36 11.47
C LEU A 134 -27.45 0.91 11.93
N PRO A 135 -28.45 0.04 11.76
CA PRO A 135 -28.32 -1.39 12.04
C PRO A 135 -27.17 -2.00 11.24
N GLN A 136 -26.41 -2.88 11.87
CA GLN A 136 -25.27 -3.58 11.26
C GLN A 136 -25.70 -4.39 10.00
N ALA A 137 -26.91 -4.95 10.03
CA ALA A 137 -27.49 -5.69 8.90
C ALA A 137 -27.73 -4.83 7.63
N SER A 138 -27.70 -3.49 7.75
CA SER A 138 -27.86 -2.56 6.64
C SER A 138 -26.62 -2.40 5.77
N PHE A 139 -25.46 -2.81 6.27
CA PHE A 139 -24.18 -2.66 5.56
C PHE A 139 -23.86 -3.86 4.66
N GLU A 140 -23.20 -3.60 3.55
CA GLU A 140 -22.74 -4.65 2.63
C GLU A 140 -21.70 -5.56 3.31
N TYR A 141 -20.79 -4.97 4.07
CA TYR A 141 -19.76 -5.67 4.83
C TYR A 141 -19.64 -5.14 6.25
N ASP A 142 -19.49 -6.05 7.19
CA ASP A 142 -19.24 -5.78 8.59
C ASP A 142 -17.73 -5.79 8.88
N ASP A 143 -17.00 -4.81 8.32
CA ASP A 143 -15.58 -4.60 8.57
C ASP A 143 -15.33 -3.10 8.77
N PRO A 144 -14.81 -2.66 9.93
CA PRO A 144 -14.56 -1.23 10.20
C PRO A 144 -13.50 -0.63 9.28
N ASN A 145 -12.68 -1.44 8.61
CA ASN A 145 -11.64 -1.01 7.66
C ASN A 145 -12.11 -1.04 6.20
N TYR A 146 -13.30 -1.55 5.93
CA TYR A 146 -13.86 -1.53 4.59
C TYR A 146 -14.21 -0.09 4.18
N ILE A 147 -13.75 0.30 3.00
CA ILE A 147 -14.10 1.55 2.34
C ILE A 147 -14.92 1.20 1.09
N PRO A 148 -16.16 1.66 0.98
CA PRO A 148 -17.00 1.42 -0.19
C PRO A 148 -16.40 2.04 -1.46
N PRO A 149 -16.69 1.47 -2.64
CA PRO A 149 -16.21 2.00 -3.93
C PRO A 149 -16.54 3.48 -4.18
N ALA A 150 -17.69 3.94 -3.70
CA ALA A 150 -18.11 5.34 -3.83
C ALA A 150 -17.21 6.34 -3.08
N ALA A 151 -16.42 5.86 -2.11
CA ALA A 151 -15.45 6.66 -1.37
C ALA A 151 -14.02 6.57 -1.92
N TRP A 152 -13.79 5.80 -2.99
CA TRP A 152 -12.49 5.73 -3.66
C TRP A 152 -12.32 6.90 -4.63
N SER A 153 -11.15 7.50 -4.61
CA SER A 153 -10.80 8.57 -5.53
C SER A 153 -9.83 8.06 -6.60
N ASP A 154 -10.12 8.41 -7.85
CA ASP A 154 -9.19 8.22 -8.97
C ASP A 154 -8.05 9.24 -8.98
N GLY A 155 -8.12 10.25 -8.13
CA GLY A 155 -7.07 11.26 -7.95
C GLY A 155 -7.03 12.28 -9.08
N LEU A 156 -5.84 12.86 -9.27
CA LEU A 156 -5.55 13.90 -10.25
C LEU A 156 -5.06 13.30 -11.57
N ASP A 157 -5.36 13.99 -12.65
CA ASP A 157 -4.64 13.84 -13.92
C ASP A 157 -3.19 14.29 -13.75
N GLY A 158 -2.26 13.55 -14.33
CA GLY A 158 -0.84 13.87 -14.21
C GLY A 158 0.08 12.83 -14.83
N ALA A 159 1.37 13.16 -14.83
CA ALA A 159 2.43 12.27 -15.28
C ALA A 159 3.32 11.85 -14.12
N LEU A 160 3.96 10.72 -14.26
CA LEU A 160 4.96 10.24 -13.30
C LEU A 160 6.17 9.65 -14.01
N LEU A 161 7.31 9.76 -13.37
CA LEU A 161 8.55 9.13 -13.79
C LEU A 161 9.29 8.59 -12.58
N ASP A 162 9.33 7.28 -12.45
CA ASP A 162 10.17 6.58 -11.48
C ASP A 162 11.46 6.18 -12.17
N TYR A 163 12.58 6.43 -11.53
CA TYR A 163 13.85 6.01 -12.07
C TYR A 163 14.83 5.61 -10.98
N ARG A 164 15.57 4.55 -11.28
CA ARG A 164 16.70 4.10 -10.49
C ARG A 164 17.89 3.97 -11.41
N VAL A 165 19.02 4.51 -10.99
CA VAL A 165 20.29 4.45 -11.72
C VAL A 165 21.30 3.74 -10.82
N ILE A 166 21.94 2.72 -11.34
CA ILE A 166 23.01 1.96 -10.68
C ILE A 166 24.25 2.05 -11.56
N ALA A 167 25.33 2.56 -10.97
CA ALA A 167 26.63 2.59 -11.60
C ALA A 167 27.58 1.68 -10.81
N ASN A 168 28.14 0.67 -11.44
CA ASN A 168 29.14 -0.22 -10.85
C ASN A 168 30.43 -0.14 -11.67
N GLN A 169 31.51 0.19 -11.01
CA GLN A 169 32.86 0.14 -11.58
C GLN A 169 33.67 -0.91 -10.85
N ARG A 170 34.18 -1.88 -11.58
CA ARG A 170 35.01 -2.95 -11.05
C ARG A 170 36.38 -2.93 -11.71
N GLN A 171 37.41 -3.06 -10.93
CA GLN A 171 38.79 -3.25 -11.40
C GLN A 171 39.33 -4.55 -10.80
N SER A 172 39.77 -5.45 -11.64
CA SER A 172 40.33 -6.72 -11.20
C SER A 172 41.57 -7.06 -12.04
N THR A 173 42.62 -7.47 -11.37
CA THR A 173 43.86 -7.90 -12.04
C THR A 173 43.70 -9.23 -12.78
N THR A 174 42.73 -10.05 -12.39
CA THR A 174 42.46 -11.36 -12.98
C THR A 174 41.36 -11.31 -14.02
N SER A 175 40.33 -10.49 -13.84
CA SER A 175 39.15 -10.42 -14.72
C SER A 175 39.01 -9.10 -15.51
N GLY A 176 40.02 -8.20 -15.39
CA GLY A 176 40.03 -6.92 -16.09
C GLY A 176 39.08 -5.87 -15.48
N ASN A 177 38.95 -4.75 -16.15
CA ASN A 177 38.11 -3.65 -15.71
C ASN A 177 36.73 -3.72 -16.38
N SER A 178 35.67 -3.48 -15.63
CA SER A 178 34.33 -3.38 -16.18
C SER A 178 33.60 -2.19 -15.54
N THR A 179 32.77 -1.51 -16.31
CA THR A 179 31.83 -0.50 -15.85
C THR A 179 30.45 -0.86 -16.36
N VAL A 180 29.49 -0.96 -15.45
CA VAL A 180 28.10 -1.26 -15.76
C VAL A 180 27.27 -0.07 -15.29
N LEU A 181 26.53 0.54 -16.21
CA LEU A 181 25.53 1.54 -15.91
C LEU A 181 24.17 0.98 -16.25
N GLN A 182 23.29 0.91 -15.28
CA GLN A 182 21.91 0.45 -15.43
C GLN A 182 20.94 1.53 -15.01
N SER A 183 19.87 1.71 -15.77
CA SER A 183 18.73 2.50 -15.37
C SER A 183 17.45 1.74 -15.66
N TYR A 184 16.54 1.73 -14.73
CA TYR A 184 15.21 1.16 -14.91
C TYR A 184 14.16 1.93 -14.13
N GLY A 185 12.93 1.83 -14.58
CA GLY A 185 11.83 2.52 -13.94
C GLY A 185 10.53 2.44 -14.73
N THR A 186 9.60 3.29 -14.35
CA THR A 186 8.28 3.38 -14.97
C THR A 186 7.96 4.83 -15.30
N ALA A 187 7.65 5.11 -16.55
CA ALA A 187 6.99 6.34 -16.96
C ALA A 187 5.47 6.11 -17.01
N GLY A 188 4.68 7.09 -16.58
CA GLY A 188 3.25 6.90 -16.53
C GLY A 188 2.45 8.17 -16.76
N LEU A 189 1.19 7.99 -17.19
CA LEU A 189 0.18 9.03 -17.33
C LEU A 189 -1.10 8.57 -16.64
N ASN A 190 -1.73 9.48 -15.90
CA ASN A 190 -3.05 9.30 -15.32
C ASN A 190 -4.01 10.26 -16.01
N ILE A 191 -5.10 9.72 -16.56
CA ILE A 191 -6.17 10.48 -17.20
C ILE A 191 -7.49 9.89 -16.69
N ASP A 192 -8.21 10.65 -15.87
CA ASP A 192 -9.39 10.16 -15.16
C ASP A 192 -9.10 8.84 -14.43
N ALA A 193 -9.87 7.77 -14.64
CA ALA A 193 -9.63 6.45 -14.06
C ALA A 193 -8.57 5.60 -14.81
N TRP A 194 -8.06 6.05 -15.94
CA TRP A 194 -7.07 5.31 -16.73
C TRP A 194 -5.64 5.57 -16.28
N ARG A 195 -4.84 4.52 -16.26
CA ARG A 195 -3.41 4.52 -15.89
C ARG A 195 -2.61 3.94 -17.05
N LEU A 196 -1.89 4.76 -17.79
CA LEU A 196 -0.93 4.33 -18.81
C LEU A 196 0.44 4.18 -18.16
N ARG A 197 1.13 3.08 -18.41
CA ARG A 197 2.45 2.76 -17.83
C ARG A 197 3.37 2.20 -18.90
N ALA A 198 4.62 2.64 -18.86
CA ALA A 198 5.72 2.19 -19.69
C ALA A 198 6.90 1.82 -18.78
N ASP A 199 7.13 0.54 -18.60
CA ASP A 199 8.27 0.03 -17.84
C ASP A 199 9.49 -0.06 -18.76
N TYR A 200 10.58 0.58 -18.40
CA TYR A 200 11.79 0.63 -19.19
C TYR A 200 13.01 0.12 -18.44
N GLN A 201 13.98 -0.36 -19.21
CA GLN A 201 15.30 -0.73 -18.73
C GLN A 201 16.34 -0.27 -19.74
N ALA A 202 17.41 0.37 -19.26
CA ALA A 202 18.56 0.73 -20.04
C ALA A 202 19.81 0.17 -19.37
N GLN A 203 20.70 -0.41 -20.16
CA GLN A 203 21.98 -0.95 -19.68
C GLN A 203 23.09 -0.55 -20.64
N GLN A 204 24.21 -0.13 -20.07
CA GLN A 204 25.44 0.11 -20.79
C GLN A 204 26.56 -0.65 -20.07
N ASP A 205 27.17 -1.57 -20.77
CA ASP A 205 28.29 -2.34 -20.29
C ASP A 205 29.55 -1.92 -21.08
N SER A 206 30.61 -1.58 -20.36
CA SER A 206 31.91 -1.33 -20.94
C SER A 206 32.96 -2.13 -20.15
N GLY A 207 33.67 -3.01 -20.81
CA GLY A 207 34.71 -3.83 -20.16
C GLY A 207 35.60 -4.57 -21.13
N SER A 208 36.82 -4.92 -20.68
CA SER A 208 37.86 -5.55 -21.52
C SER A 208 37.79 -7.09 -21.53
N GLN A 209 36.76 -7.71 -20.92
CA GLN A 209 36.72 -9.18 -20.91
C GLN A 209 35.96 -9.78 -22.09
N GLY A 210 36.62 -10.62 -22.86
CA GLY A 210 36.04 -11.64 -23.75
C GLY A 210 35.38 -11.16 -25.04
N GLY A 211 35.82 -10.03 -25.63
CA GLY A 211 35.35 -9.66 -26.97
C GLY A 211 33.91 -9.11 -27.05
N ARG A 212 33.22 -8.90 -25.96
CA ARG A 212 32.00 -8.09 -25.92
C ARG A 212 32.39 -6.62 -25.83
N GLY A 213 32.25 -5.93 -26.98
CA GLY A 213 32.40 -4.47 -27.03
C GLY A 213 31.34 -3.77 -26.20
N ASN A 214 31.41 -2.43 -26.12
CA ASN A 214 30.37 -1.60 -25.47
C ASN A 214 28.99 -2.02 -25.96
N GLU A 215 28.26 -2.73 -25.12
CA GLU A 215 26.87 -3.08 -25.40
C GLU A 215 25.98 -2.02 -24.75
N GLN A 216 25.19 -1.36 -25.57
CA GLN A 216 24.12 -0.47 -25.12
C GLN A 216 22.79 -1.13 -25.45
N ALA A 217 21.96 -1.33 -24.48
CA ALA A 217 20.62 -1.86 -24.66
C ALA A 217 19.61 -0.93 -23.99
N PHE A 218 18.64 -0.45 -24.75
CA PHE A 218 17.43 0.14 -24.23
C PHE A 218 16.28 -0.79 -24.56
N GLN A 219 15.51 -1.15 -23.56
CA GLN A 219 14.41 -2.06 -23.70
C GLN A 219 13.15 -1.49 -23.01
N LEU A 220 12.08 -1.41 -23.78
CA LEU A 220 10.75 -1.20 -23.23
C LEU A 220 10.19 -2.57 -22.81
N ASN A 221 10.17 -2.79 -21.51
CA ASN A 221 9.78 -4.09 -20.96
C ASN A 221 8.28 -4.33 -21.08
N ARG A 222 7.47 -3.28 -20.89
CA ARG A 222 6.02 -3.38 -20.90
C ARG A 222 5.40 -2.02 -21.18
N LEU A 223 4.43 -1.98 -22.07
CA LEU A 223 3.57 -0.83 -22.33
C LEU A 223 2.12 -1.25 -22.18
N TYR A 224 1.44 -0.71 -21.17
CA TYR A 224 0.07 -1.10 -20.84
C TYR A 224 -0.74 0.04 -20.26
N ALA A 225 -2.05 -0.07 -20.40
CA ALA A 225 -2.99 0.78 -19.70
C ALA A 225 -3.91 -0.10 -18.84
N TYR A 226 -4.31 0.41 -17.69
CA TYR A 226 -5.26 -0.29 -16.85
C TYR A 226 -6.23 0.65 -16.17
N ARG A 227 -7.35 0.07 -15.75
CA ARG A 227 -8.40 0.75 -15.03
C ARG A 227 -9.07 -0.19 -14.03
N ALA A 228 -9.40 0.32 -12.85
CA ALA A 228 -10.29 -0.34 -11.91
C ALA A 228 -11.74 -0.27 -12.42
N LEU A 229 -12.48 -1.37 -12.24
CA LEU A 229 -13.91 -1.48 -12.51
C LEU A 229 -14.64 -1.86 -11.20
N PRO A 230 -14.94 -0.87 -10.34
CA PRO A 230 -15.47 -1.13 -9.00
C PRO A 230 -16.79 -1.90 -8.98
N SER A 231 -17.68 -1.64 -9.98
CA SER A 231 -19.00 -2.28 -10.06
C SER A 231 -18.96 -3.81 -10.18
N ILE A 232 -17.88 -4.34 -10.76
CA ILE A 232 -17.66 -5.78 -10.93
C ILE A 232 -16.42 -6.25 -10.17
N ARG A 233 -15.87 -5.42 -9.30
CA ARG A 233 -14.67 -5.67 -8.47
C ARG A 233 -13.52 -6.23 -9.28
N SER A 234 -13.21 -5.59 -10.41
CA SER A 234 -12.24 -6.11 -11.37
C SER A 234 -11.29 -5.04 -11.85
N LYS A 235 -10.18 -5.49 -12.39
CA LYS A 235 -9.19 -4.69 -13.10
C LYS A 235 -9.20 -5.06 -14.57
N LEU A 236 -9.35 -4.06 -15.42
CA LEU A 236 -9.16 -4.17 -16.86
C LEU A 236 -7.75 -3.71 -17.21
N SER A 237 -6.98 -4.53 -17.92
CA SER A 237 -5.65 -4.19 -18.46
C SER A 237 -5.65 -4.36 -19.98
N VAL A 238 -5.00 -3.45 -20.70
CA VAL A 238 -4.86 -3.46 -22.17
C VAL A 238 -3.40 -3.15 -22.53
N GLY A 239 -2.81 -3.93 -23.40
CA GLY A 239 -1.44 -3.78 -23.84
C GLY A 239 -0.55 -4.97 -23.49
N GLU A 240 0.68 -4.71 -23.09
CA GLU A 240 1.64 -5.74 -22.72
C GLU A 240 1.55 -6.03 -21.21
N ASP A 241 1.18 -7.25 -20.87
CA ASP A 241 1.01 -7.69 -19.48
C ASP A 241 1.43 -9.15 -19.31
N TYR A 242 1.18 -9.73 -18.16
CA TYR A 242 1.39 -11.15 -17.89
C TYR A 242 0.05 -11.83 -17.63
N LEU A 243 -0.11 -13.04 -18.18
CA LEU A 243 -1.17 -13.92 -17.73
C LEU A 243 -0.83 -14.38 -16.31
N ASN A 244 -1.44 -13.77 -15.32
CA ASN A 244 -1.36 -14.20 -13.93
C ASN A 244 -2.41 -15.27 -13.67
N SER A 245 -2.08 -16.51 -14.00
CA SER A 245 -2.97 -17.64 -13.88
C SER A 245 -2.77 -18.38 -12.56
N ASP A 246 -3.85 -18.88 -12.00
CA ASP A 246 -3.82 -19.73 -10.81
C ASP A 246 -3.74 -21.22 -11.19
N VAL A 247 -4.17 -21.59 -12.39
CA VAL A 247 -4.21 -22.97 -12.89
C VAL A 247 -3.21 -23.23 -14.01
N PHE A 248 -2.96 -22.27 -14.89
CA PHE A 248 -1.98 -22.37 -15.97
C PHE A 248 -0.63 -21.74 -15.61
N ASP A 249 0.39 -22.00 -16.40
CA ASP A 249 1.69 -21.35 -16.22
C ASP A 249 1.61 -19.88 -16.68
N THR A 250 2.32 -19.00 -15.99
CA THR A 250 2.40 -17.58 -16.31
C THR A 250 3.24 -17.34 -17.55
N PHE A 251 2.80 -16.47 -18.45
CA PHE A 251 3.56 -16.00 -19.62
C PHE A 251 3.24 -14.55 -19.94
N ALA A 252 4.16 -13.90 -20.67
CA ALA A 252 3.96 -12.53 -21.13
C ALA A 252 3.00 -12.50 -22.33
N LEU A 253 2.10 -11.54 -22.34
CA LEU A 253 1.10 -11.36 -23.39
C LEU A 253 1.03 -9.92 -23.87
N ARG A 254 0.53 -9.74 -25.09
CA ARG A 254 0.06 -8.48 -25.66
C ARG A 254 -1.42 -8.64 -26.00
N GLY A 255 -2.30 -7.93 -25.30
CA GLY A 255 -3.73 -8.14 -25.46
C GLY A 255 -4.57 -7.40 -24.43
N VAL A 256 -5.66 -8.03 -24.04
CA VAL A 256 -6.61 -7.51 -23.05
C VAL A 256 -6.80 -8.55 -21.94
N SER A 257 -6.81 -8.11 -20.71
CA SER A 257 -7.07 -8.93 -19.54
C SER A 257 -8.09 -8.27 -18.62
N LEU A 258 -9.07 -9.05 -18.17
CA LEU A 258 -10.04 -8.67 -17.16
C LEU A 258 -9.95 -9.69 -16.02
N SER A 259 -9.68 -9.22 -14.81
CA SER A 259 -9.56 -10.10 -13.64
C SER A 259 -10.21 -9.50 -12.41
N SER A 260 -10.88 -10.34 -11.62
CA SER A 260 -11.34 -9.94 -10.29
C SER A 260 -10.14 -9.50 -9.43
N ASP A 261 -10.34 -8.46 -8.64
CA ASP A 261 -9.31 -7.87 -7.78
C ASP A 261 -9.75 -7.94 -6.31
N ASP A 262 -9.17 -8.89 -5.59
CA ASP A 262 -9.48 -9.13 -4.17
C ASP A 262 -9.10 -7.93 -3.28
N ARG A 263 -8.26 -6.99 -3.75
CA ARG A 263 -7.93 -5.76 -3.01
C ARG A 263 -9.13 -4.83 -2.86
N MET A 264 -10.14 -4.99 -3.72
CA MET A 264 -11.42 -4.27 -3.63
C MET A 264 -12.37 -4.85 -2.58
N LEU A 265 -12.03 -6.03 -2.01
CA LEU A 265 -12.74 -6.63 -0.89
C LEU A 265 -12.28 -6.06 0.45
N PRO A 266 -13.08 -6.19 1.52
CA PRO A 266 -12.65 -5.90 2.87
C PRO A 266 -11.37 -6.65 3.25
N PRO A 267 -10.50 -6.07 4.11
CA PRO A 267 -9.21 -6.69 4.46
C PRO A 267 -9.31 -8.11 5.02
N ASN A 268 -10.36 -8.41 5.80
CA ASN A 268 -10.64 -9.73 6.36
C ASN A 268 -11.02 -10.79 5.31
N LEU A 269 -11.29 -10.37 4.06
CA LEU A 269 -11.68 -11.24 2.95
C LEU A 269 -10.58 -11.46 1.91
N ARG A 270 -9.40 -10.86 2.09
CA ARG A 270 -8.29 -10.87 1.12
C ARG A 270 -7.34 -12.04 1.29
N GLY A 271 -6.71 -12.47 0.20
CA GLY A 271 -5.69 -13.52 0.18
C GLY A 271 -4.26 -13.01 0.48
N TYR A 272 -3.29 -13.88 0.41
CA TYR A 272 -1.89 -13.80 0.92
C TYR A 272 -0.85 -13.29 -0.11
N ALA A 273 0.27 -12.65 0.39
CA ALA A 273 1.43 -12.20 -0.38
C ALA A 273 2.68 -13.10 -0.20
N PRO A 274 3.57 -13.26 -1.22
CA PRO A 274 4.75 -14.13 -1.15
C PRO A 274 5.95 -13.54 -0.40
N LEU A 275 6.77 -14.41 0.21
CA LEU A 275 8.01 -14.09 0.89
C LEU A 275 9.21 -14.70 0.15
N ILE A 276 10.23 -13.90 -0.22
CA ILE A 276 11.47 -14.39 -0.78
C ILE A 276 12.58 -14.26 0.26
N SER A 277 13.27 -15.35 0.54
CA SER A 277 14.43 -15.37 1.44
C SER A 277 15.66 -15.98 0.77
N GLY A 278 16.82 -15.47 1.12
CA GLY A 278 18.09 -15.94 0.62
C GLY A 278 19.25 -15.50 1.49
N LEU A 279 20.46 -15.75 1.00
CA LEU A 279 21.71 -15.36 1.67
C LEU A 279 22.60 -14.63 0.68
N ALA A 280 23.08 -13.46 1.05
CA ALA A 280 24.13 -12.72 0.35
C ALA A 280 25.46 -12.91 1.06
N ARG A 281 26.52 -13.19 0.32
CA ARG A 281 27.88 -13.40 0.88
C ARG A 281 28.62 -12.10 1.05
N THR A 282 28.36 -11.15 0.19
CA THR A 282 28.91 -9.79 0.22
C THR A 282 27.75 -8.79 0.21
N ASN A 283 28.01 -7.50 0.09
CA ASN A 283 26.99 -6.60 -0.38
C ASN A 283 26.59 -7.03 -1.79
N ALA A 284 25.39 -7.48 -1.95
CA ALA A 284 24.92 -8.06 -3.17
C ALA A 284 23.73 -7.33 -3.73
N ARG A 285 23.63 -7.25 -5.04
CA ARG A 285 22.42 -6.83 -5.71
C ARG A 285 21.54 -8.05 -5.93
N VAL A 286 20.40 -8.08 -5.25
CA VAL A 286 19.40 -9.11 -5.44
C VAL A 286 18.40 -8.65 -6.49
N THR A 287 18.28 -9.41 -7.56
CA THR A 287 17.35 -9.16 -8.65
C THR A 287 16.31 -10.27 -8.66
N VAL A 288 15.05 -9.90 -8.57
CA VAL A 288 13.92 -10.81 -8.72
C VAL A 288 13.32 -10.58 -10.10
N ALA A 289 13.33 -11.59 -10.92
CA ALA A 289 12.82 -11.52 -12.29
C ALA A 289 11.74 -12.58 -12.51
N GLN A 290 10.89 -12.34 -13.48
CA GLN A 290 9.93 -13.30 -14.00
C GLN A 290 10.03 -13.31 -15.51
N GLN A 291 10.34 -14.46 -16.07
CA GLN A 291 10.52 -14.63 -17.53
C GLN A 291 11.48 -13.58 -18.17
N GLY A 292 12.59 -13.31 -17.49
CA GLY A 292 13.59 -12.34 -17.92
C GLY A 292 13.29 -10.87 -17.63
N ARG A 293 12.10 -10.56 -17.14
CA ARG A 293 11.73 -9.21 -16.68
C ARG A 293 12.08 -9.02 -15.21
N VAL A 294 12.83 -7.97 -14.91
CA VAL A 294 13.09 -7.57 -13.52
C VAL A 294 11.81 -6.99 -12.89
N LEU A 295 11.32 -7.66 -11.85
CA LEU A 295 10.19 -7.20 -11.04
C LEU A 295 10.66 -6.34 -9.88
N TYR A 296 11.79 -6.70 -9.29
CA TYR A 296 12.37 -6.02 -8.15
C TYR A 296 13.89 -6.17 -8.13
N SER A 297 14.60 -5.14 -7.77
CA SER A 297 16.05 -5.23 -7.55
C SER A 297 16.42 -4.33 -6.38
N THR A 298 17.21 -4.85 -5.47
CA THR A 298 17.69 -4.14 -4.28
C THR A 298 19.10 -4.55 -3.93
N THR A 299 19.82 -3.68 -3.25
CA THR A 299 21.12 -4.03 -2.68
C THR A 299 20.92 -4.48 -1.23
N VAL A 300 21.44 -5.64 -0.89
CA VAL A 300 21.40 -6.23 0.45
C VAL A 300 22.79 -6.32 1.03
N THR A 301 22.89 -6.19 2.36
CA THR A 301 24.14 -6.38 3.09
C THR A 301 24.47 -7.87 3.22
N PRO A 302 25.73 -8.22 3.53
CA PRO A 302 26.10 -9.61 3.77
C PRO A 302 25.23 -10.25 4.85
N GLY A 303 24.70 -11.42 4.58
CA GLY A 303 23.83 -12.16 5.48
C GLY A 303 22.52 -12.62 4.87
N ALA A 304 21.66 -13.15 5.71
CA ALA A 304 20.34 -13.58 5.31
C ALA A 304 19.45 -12.36 4.97
N PHE A 305 18.84 -12.37 3.82
CA PHE A 305 17.89 -11.35 3.39
C PHE A 305 16.49 -11.91 3.26
N SER A 306 15.52 -11.02 3.39
CA SER A 306 14.10 -11.32 3.23
C SER A 306 13.45 -10.18 2.46
N ILE A 307 12.84 -10.49 1.32
CA ILE A 307 12.10 -9.55 0.49
C ILE A 307 10.61 -9.86 0.65
N GLN A 308 9.87 -8.91 1.19
CA GLN A 308 8.41 -9.00 1.42
C GLN A 308 7.64 -7.99 0.55
N ASP A 309 8.37 -7.13 -0.11
CA ASP A 309 7.86 -5.95 -0.80
C ASP A 309 7.38 -6.22 -2.24
N LEU A 310 7.18 -7.48 -2.61
CA LEU A 310 6.60 -7.81 -3.90
C LEU A 310 5.08 -7.61 -3.88
N ASN A 311 4.58 -7.09 -4.98
CA ASN A 311 3.14 -6.93 -5.15
C ASN A 311 2.44 -8.29 -5.00
N SER A 312 1.38 -8.34 -4.23
CA SER A 312 0.57 -9.55 -3.98
C SER A 312 -0.03 -10.17 -5.25
N SER A 313 -0.08 -9.41 -6.35
CA SER A 313 -0.50 -9.91 -7.67
C SER A 313 0.57 -10.72 -8.40
N VAL A 314 1.82 -10.75 -7.91
CA VAL A 314 2.92 -11.52 -8.52
C VAL A 314 2.75 -12.99 -8.15
N GLN A 315 2.45 -13.80 -9.14
CA GLN A 315 2.26 -15.25 -9.00
C GLN A 315 3.13 -16.02 -9.99
N GLY A 316 3.45 -17.26 -9.67
CA GLY A 316 4.24 -18.13 -10.52
C GLY A 316 5.69 -18.29 -10.08
N THR A 317 6.54 -18.73 -10.98
CA THR A 317 7.97 -18.95 -10.69
C THR A 317 8.74 -17.64 -10.89
N LEU A 318 9.50 -17.26 -9.88
CA LEU A 318 10.37 -16.09 -9.87
C LEU A 318 11.82 -16.56 -9.92
N ASP A 319 12.61 -15.96 -10.78
CA ASP A 319 14.05 -16.15 -10.85
C ASP A 319 14.72 -15.13 -9.95
N VAL A 320 15.40 -15.59 -8.92
CA VAL A 320 16.14 -14.72 -8.00
C VAL A 320 17.61 -14.85 -8.30
N THR A 321 18.24 -13.76 -8.69
CA THR A 321 19.68 -13.69 -8.92
C THR A 321 20.33 -12.77 -7.89
N VAL A 322 21.28 -13.31 -7.16
CA VAL A 322 22.13 -12.57 -6.22
C VAL A 322 23.44 -12.29 -6.93
N HIS A 323 23.66 -11.05 -7.31
CA HIS A 323 24.92 -10.59 -7.91
C HIS A 323 25.82 -10.08 -6.78
N GLU A 324 26.78 -10.89 -6.44
CA GLU A 324 27.74 -10.57 -5.39
C GLU A 324 28.77 -9.52 -5.89
N GLU A 325 29.33 -8.74 -4.96
CA GLU A 325 30.37 -7.76 -5.32
C GLU A 325 31.64 -8.39 -5.88
N ASP A 326 31.95 -9.63 -5.50
CA ASP A 326 33.09 -10.38 -6.06
C ASP A 326 32.88 -10.82 -7.51
N GLY A 327 31.68 -10.53 -8.07
CA GLY A 327 31.29 -10.88 -9.44
C GLY A 327 30.75 -12.28 -9.59
N THR A 328 30.61 -13.03 -8.50
CA THR A 328 29.90 -14.32 -8.55
C THR A 328 28.41 -14.10 -8.54
N GLU A 329 27.69 -14.97 -9.21
CA GLU A 329 26.23 -14.93 -9.27
C GLU A 329 25.64 -16.21 -8.70
N GLN A 330 24.58 -16.06 -7.91
CA GLN A 330 23.78 -17.17 -7.43
C GLN A 330 22.37 -16.99 -7.97
N THR A 331 21.88 -17.97 -8.70
CA THR A 331 20.52 -17.96 -9.22
C THR A 331 19.73 -19.11 -8.60
N PHE A 332 18.52 -18.81 -8.13
CA PHE A 332 17.57 -19.80 -7.65
C PHE A 332 16.15 -19.36 -7.99
N THR A 333 15.26 -20.32 -8.07
CA THR A 333 13.87 -20.05 -8.34
C THR A 333 13.05 -20.08 -7.06
N VAL A 334 12.14 -19.13 -6.91
CA VAL A 334 11.12 -19.13 -5.85
C VAL A 334 9.78 -19.22 -6.52
N THR A 335 8.99 -20.21 -6.12
CA THR A 335 7.62 -20.32 -6.60
C THR A 335 6.71 -19.61 -5.62
N THR A 336 6.03 -18.61 -6.12
CA THR A 336 4.95 -17.97 -5.40
C THR A 336 3.69 -18.75 -5.74
N ALA A 337 3.19 -19.52 -4.82
CA ALA A 337 1.91 -20.18 -5.00
C ALA A 337 0.85 -19.42 -4.23
N ALA A 338 -0.28 -19.19 -4.87
CA ALA A 338 -1.47 -18.79 -4.18
C ALA A 338 -1.83 -19.84 -3.11
N VAL A 339 -2.34 -19.39 -1.99
CA VAL A 339 -3.06 -20.25 -1.04
C VAL A 339 -4.12 -21.01 -1.83
N PRO A 340 -4.42 -22.29 -1.48
CA PRO A 340 -5.46 -23.04 -2.18
C PRO A 340 -6.68 -22.17 -2.42
N PHE A 341 -7.25 -22.28 -3.62
CA PHE A 341 -8.42 -21.51 -4.02
C PHE A 341 -9.54 -21.74 -3.03
N LEU A 342 -9.81 -20.78 -2.20
CA LEU A 342 -10.99 -20.73 -1.36
C LEU A 342 -11.73 -19.45 -1.68
N SER A 343 -12.91 -19.59 -2.26
CA SER A 343 -13.88 -18.52 -2.44
C SER A 343 -15.01 -18.73 -1.44
N ARG A 344 -15.56 -17.65 -0.92
CA ARG A 344 -16.74 -17.73 -0.05
C ARG A 344 -17.94 -18.25 -0.82
N GLU A 345 -18.90 -18.81 -0.09
CA GLU A 345 -20.16 -19.28 -0.67
C GLU A 345 -20.80 -18.18 -1.53
N GLY A 346 -21.12 -18.54 -2.79
CA GLY A 346 -21.69 -17.62 -3.78
C GLY A 346 -20.72 -16.65 -4.43
N GLU A 347 -19.45 -16.56 -3.99
CA GLU A 347 -18.44 -15.68 -4.56
C GLU A 347 -17.88 -16.26 -5.85
N LEU A 348 -17.88 -15.46 -6.91
CA LEU A 348 -17.28 -15.77 -8.20
C LEU A 348 -16.01 -14.95 -8.41
N ARG A 349 -14.86 -15.61 -8.53
CA ARG A 349 -13.59 -15.02 -8.98
C ARG A 349 -13.33 -15.46 -10.40
N TYR A 350 -12.86 -14.54 -11.23
CA TYR A 350 -12.61 -14.82 -12.64
C TYR A 350 -11.41 -14.05 -13.18
N LYS A 351 -10.79 -14.63 -14.19
CA LYS A 351 -9.73 -14.04 -15.01
C LYS A 351 -10.00 -14.40 -16.46
N VAL A 352 -10.07 -13.42 -17.34
CA VAL A 352 -10.25 -13.61 -18.77
C VAL A 352 -9.19 -12.80 -19.50
N SER A 353 -8.44 -13.42 -20.39
CA SER A 353 -7.41 -12.76 -21.18
C SER A 353 -7.47 -13.22 -22.62
N ALA A 354 -7.23 -12.29 -23.54
CA ALA A 354 -7.14 -12.58 -24.96
C ALA A 354 -6.05 -11.75 -25.61
N GLY A 355 -5.28 -12.32 -26.51
CA GLY A 355 -4.19 -11.64 -27.19
C GLY A 355 -3.20 -12.59 -27.86
N GLN A 356 -1.94 -12.19 -27.86
CA GLN A 356 -0.82 -12.96 -28.37
C GLN A 356 0.24 -13.11 -27.28
N PRO A 357 0.93 -14.26 -27.15
CA PRO A 357 2.07 -14.39 -26.26
C PRO A 357 3.21 -13.49 -26.75
N ARG A 358 3.95 -12.90 -25.81
CA ARG A 358 5.15 -12.11 -26.13
C ARG A 358 6.38 -12.93 -25.80
N LEU A 359 7.16 -13.23 -26.80
CA LEU A 359 8.38 -14.02 -26.69
C LEU A 359 9.61 -13.12 -26.56
N THR A 360 10.55 -13.49 -25.70
CA THR A 360 11.84 -12.81 -25.55
C THR A 360 12.96 -13.40 -26.43
N GLY A 361 12.71 -14.55 -27.08
CA GLY A 361 13.66 -15.31 -27.91
C GLY A 361 13.31 -15.31 -29.40
N LYS A 362 14.30 -15.61 -30.23
CA LYS A 362 14.11 -15.86 -31.67
C LYS A 362 13.68 -17.31 -31.90
N GLY A 363 12.65 -17.54 -32.72
CA GLY A 363 12.22 -18.86 -33.17
C GLY A 363 10.89 -19.38 -32.64
N GLY A 364 10.31 -18.72 -31.69
CA GLY A 364 8.97 -19.07 -31.18
C GLY A 364 7.83 -18.55 -32.04
N THR A 365 6.59 -18.88 -31.66
CA THR A 365 5.36 -18.45 -32.33
C THR A 365 4.48 -17.64 -31.43
N GLU A 366 3.78 -16.68 -32.02
CA GLU A 366 2.84 -15.82 -31.32
C GLU A 366 1.40 -16.05 -31.80
N PRO A 367 0.83 -17.26 -31.55
CA PRO A 367 -0.55 -17.54 -31.94
C PRO A 367 -1.50 -16.69 -31.11
N GLY A 368 -2.62 -16.24 -31.72
CA GLY A 368 -3.71 -15.69 -30.95
C GLY A 368 -4.24 -16.70 -29.94
N PHE A 369 -4.49 -16.26 -28.71
CA PHE A 369 -5.01 -17.11 -27.65
C PHE A 369 -6.18 -16.45 -26.91
N VAL A 370 -6.98 -17.28 -26.28
CA VAL A 370 -7.97 -16.90 -25.25
C VAL A 370 -7.77 -17.78 -24.04
N ALA A 371 -7.68 -17.15 -22.86
CA ALA A 371 -7.62 -17.85 -21.58
C ALA A 371 -8.75 -17.38 -20.66
N SER A 372 -9.40 -18.32 -19.98
CA SER A 372 -10.45 -18.03 -19.00
C SER A 372 -10.24 -18.93 -17.79
N GLU A 373 -10.32 -18.33 -16.60
CA GLU A 373 -10.29 -19.01 -15.31
C GLU A 373 -11.47 -18.56 -14.48
N LEU A 374 -12.04 -19.50 -13.76
CA LEU A 374 -13.17 -19.28 -12.86
C LEU A 374 -12.94 -20.04 -11.56
N ALA A 375 -13.29 -19.41 -10.44
CA ALA A 375 -13.39 -20.08 -9.14
C ALA A 375 -14.69 -19.65 -8.47
N TYR A 376 -15.49 -20.63 -8.03
CA TYR A 376 -16.80 -20.40 -7.43
C TYR A 376 -16.94 -21.13 -6.10
N GLY A 377 -17.32 -20.40 -5.06
CA GLY A 377 -17.61 -20.92 -3.75
C GLY A 377 -18.95 -21.67 -3.75
N LEU A 378 -18.91 -23.02 -3.73
CA LEU A 378 -20.10 -23.88 -3.72
C LEU A 378 -20.80 -23.90 -2.35
N SER A 379 -20.02 -23.78 -1.28
CA SER A 379 -20.47 -23.70 0.10
C SER A 379 -19.39 -23.04 0.95
N GLN A 380 -19.63 -22.93 2.24
CA GLN A 380 -18.66 -22.32 3.19
C GLN A 380 -17.28 -22.99 3.13
N ASP A 381 -17.21 -24.29 2.81
CA ASP A 381 -15.96 -25.06 2.85
C ASP A 381 -15.46 -25.50 1.47
N TRP A 382 -16.27 -25.43 0.42
CA TRP A 382 -15.92 -25.98 -0.89
C TRP A 382 -15.88 -24.92 -1.98
N THR A 383 -14.81 -24.95 -2.77
CA THR A 383 -14.65 -24.11 -3.97
C THR A 383 -14.38 -25.00 -5.17
N LEU A 384 -15.16 -24.84 -6.23
CA LEU A 384 -14.90 -25.38 -7.55
C LEU A 384 -14.11 -24.37 -8.36
N TYR A 385 -13.01 -24.79 -8.99
CA TYR A 385 -12.27 -23.92 -9.89
C TYR A 385 -11.80 -24.64 -11.14
N GLY A 386 -11.48 -23.87 -12.17
CA GLY A 386 -10.95 -24.42 -13.42
C GLY A 386 -10.72 -23.35 -14.45
N GLY A 387 -10.30 -23.76 -15.63
CA GLY A 387 -10.00 -22.84 -16.72
C GLY A 387 -9.83 -23.53 -18.06
N VAL A 388 -9.84 -22.71 -19.11
CA VAL A 388 -9.55 -23.10 -20.49
C VAL A 388 -8.56 -22.10 -21.08
N LEU A 389 -7.54 -22.61 -21.77
CA LEU A 389 -6.61 -21.83 -22.59
C LEU A 389 -6.58 -22.44 -23.98
N ALA A 390 -7.02 -21.67 -24.96
CA ALA A 390 -7.14 -22.09 -26.34
C ALA A 390 -6.35 -21.17 -27.28
N ALA A 391 -5.59 -21.76 -28.19
CA ALA A 391 -4.91 -21.11 -29.28
C ALA A 391 -4.97 -21.99 -30.52
N SER A 392 -4.50 -21.51 -31.70
CA SER A 392 -4.29 -22.40 -32.81
C SER A 392 -3.32 -23.50 -32.41
N ASP A 393 -3.67 -24.76 -32.73
CA ASP A 393 -2.86 -25.96 -32.45
C ASP A 393 -2.56 -26.26 -30.96
N TYR A 394 -3.21 -25.53 -30.03
CA TYR A 394 -3.09 -25.75 -28.59
C TYR A 394 -4.41 -25.57 -27.86
N LEU A 395 -4.73 -26.53 -27.01
CA LEU A 395 -5.86 -26.47 -26.09
C LEU A 395 -5.47 -27.06 -24.75
N SER A 396 -5.67 -26.29 -23.69
CA SER A 396 -5.53 -26.77 -22.32
C SER A 396 -6.79 -26.49 -21.52
N HIS A 397 -7.20 -27.45 -20.69
CA HIS A 397 -8.30 -27.26 -19.74
C HIS A 397 -7.90 -27.82 -18.39
N ALA A 398 -8.38 -27.15 -17.34
CA ALA A 398 -8.11 -27.50 -15.96
C ALA A 398 -9.41 -27.53 -15.16
N VAL A 399 -9.50 -28.47 -14.22
CA VAL A 399 -10.56 -28.53 -13.22
C VAL A 399 -9.99 -28.94 -11.88
N GLY A 400 -10.46 -28.30 -10.81
CA GLY A 400 -9.98 -28.52 -9.46
C GLY A 400 -11.02 -28.21 -8.39
N LEU A 401 -10.76 -28.73 -7.22
CA LEU A 401 -11.56 -28.52 -6.02
C LEU A 401 -10.67 -28.02 -4.89
N GLY A 402 -11.12 -27.00 -4.21
CA GLY A 402 -10.57 -26.48 -2.96
C GLY A 402 -11.49 -26.82 -1.80
N LYS A 403 -10.90 -27.15 -0.65
CA LYS A 403 -11.65 -27.42 0.58
C LYS A 403 -10.99 -26.72 1.77
N ASP A 404 -11.79 -26.00 2.54
CA ASP A 404 -11.43 -25.58 3.88
C ASP A 404 -11.67 -26.77 4.86
N LEU A 405 -10.60 -27.16 5.55
CA LEU A 405 -10.62 -28.19 6.57
C LEU A 405 -10.73 -27.60 7.98
N GLY A 406 -11.06 -26.31 8.09
CA GLY A 406 -11.19 -25.56 9.34
C GLY A 406 -9.89 -25.57 10.13
N VAL A 407 -9.90 -26.19 11.33
CA VAL A 407 -8.71 -26.27 12.20
C VAL A 407 -7.53 -27.01 11.57
N PHE A 408 -7.72 -27.76 10.51
CA PHE A 408 -6.67 -28.49 9.78
C PHE A 408 -6.15 -27.76 8.56
N GLY A 409 -6.63 -26.54 8.26
CA GLY A 409 -6.14 -25.73 7.14
C GLY A 409 -6.94 -25.90 5.87
N ALA A 410 -6.32 -25.62 4.73
CA ALA A 410 -6.96 -25.66 3.43
C ALA A 410 -6.18 -26.54 2.46
N ILE A 411 -6.88 -27.28 1.62
CA ILE A 411 -6.32 -28.16 0.58
C ILE A 411 -6.99 -27.86 -0.76
N SER A 412 -6.22 -27.95 -1.84
CA SER A 412 -6.78 -27.98 -3.19
C SER A 412 -6.13 -29.08 -4.02
N ALA A 413 -6.87 -29.61 -4.96
CA ALA A 413 -6.38 -30.58 -5.94
C ALA A 413 -6.98 -30.25 -7.31
N ASP A 414 -6.15 -30.34 -8.35
CA ASP A 414 -6.58 -30.10 -9.73
C ASP A 414 -5.86 -31.03 -10.73
N VAL A 415 -6.50 -31.17 -11.86
CA VAL A 415 -5.94 -31.81 -13.05
C VAL A 415 -6.01 -30.84 -14.23
N THR A 416 -4.93 -30.72 -14.94
CA THR A 416 -4.82 -29.94 -16.18
C THR A 416 -4.45 -30.87 -17.31
N THR A 417 -5.23 -30.86 -18.38
CA THR A 417 -4.93 -31.62 -19.61
C THR A 417 -4.52 -30.65 -20.69
N SER A 418 -3.42 -30.91 -21.38
CA SER A 418 -2.98 -30.14 -22.56
C SER A 418 -2.99 -31.02 -23.81
N ARG A 419 -3.42 -30.43 -24.93
CA ARG A 419 -3.35 -30.96 -26.29
C ARG A 419 -2.60 -29.96 -27.14
N ALA A 420 -1.48 -30.38 -27.72
CA ALA A 420 -0.62 -29.54 -28.57
C ALA A 420 -0.29 -30.27 -29.85
N THR A 421 -0.43 -29.62 -31.01
CA THR A 421 -0.01 -30.16 -32.31
C THR A 421 1.37 -29.57 -32.64
N LEU A 422 2.37 -30.45 -32.71
CA LEU A 422 3.77 -30.08 -33.00
C LEU A 422 3.91 -29.72 -34.48
N ARG A 423 4.64 -28.65 -34.78
CA ARG A 423 4.73 -28.10 -36.14
C ARG A 423 5.45 -29.01 -37.15
N ASN A 424 6.57 -29.51 -36.78
CA ASN A 424 7.45 -30.22 -37.74
C ASN A 424 6.99 -31.68 -37.97
N SER A 425 6.39 -32.32 -36.96
CA SER A 425 5.88 -33.67 -37.05
C SER A 425 4.39 -33.75 -37.40
N ALA A 426 3.65 -32.62 -37.25
CA ALA A 426 2.18 -32.60 -37.28
C ALA A 426 1.55 -33.59 -36.26
N GLU A 427 2.33 -34.08 -35.30
CA GLU A 427 1.89 -35.01 -34.27
C GLU A 427 1.13 -34.24 -33.18
N THR A 428 -0.02 -34.76 -32.79
CA THR A 428 -0.78 -34.22 -31.67
C THR A 428 -0.43 -34.99 -30.41
N VAL A 429 0.18 -34.28 -29.44
CA VAL A 429 0.49 -34.84 -28.13
C VAL A 429 -0.57 -34.44 -27.13
N VAL A 430 -0.91 -35.35 -26.23
CA VAL A 430 -1.86 -35.12 -25.13
C VAL A 430 -1.20 -35.57 -23.83
N GLY A 431 -1.25 -34.73 -22.82
CA GLY A 431 -0.70 -35.06 -21.51
C GLY A 431 -1.47 -34.40 -20.36
N ASN A 432 -1.29 -34.94 -19.17
CA ASN A 432 -1.94 -34.48 -17.96
C ASN A 432 -0.93 -33.98 -16.95
N SER A 433 -1.34 -33.02 -16.14
CA SER A 433 -0.62 -32.54 -14.96
C SER A 433 -1.57 -32.55 -13.76
N TYR A 434 -1.11 -33.12 -12.66
CA TYR A 434 -1.86 -33.27 -11.43
C TYR A 434 -1.19 -32.41 -10.36
N ARG A 435 -1.95 -31.60 -9.62
CA ARG A 435 -1.42 -30.71 -8.59
C ARG A 435 -2.24 -30.84 -7.30
N ILE A 436 -1.55 -30.85 -6.16
CA ILE A 436 -2.14 -30.81 -4.83
C ILE A 436 -1.43 -29.71 -4.06
N ASN A 437 -2.17 -28.78 -3.47
CA ASN A 437 -1.67 -27.73 -2.59
C ASN A 437 -2.32 -27.82 -1.23
N TYR A 438 -1.55 -27.49 -0.18
CA TYR A 438 -2.05 -27.44 1.19
C TYR A 438 -1.45 -26.23 1.90
N SER A 439 -2.24 -25.57 2.73
CA SER A 439 -1.78 -24.43 3.52
C SER A 439 -2.47 -24.42 4.89
N LYS A 440 -1.73 -24.11 5.94
CA LYS A 440 -2.25 -23.91 7.29
C LYS A 440 -1.46 -22.88 8.05
N HIS A 441 -2.17 -21.92 8.62
CA HIS A 441 -1.69 -21.03 9.68
C HIS A 441 -2.23 -21.53 11.03
N PHE A 442 -1.34 -21.74 11.98
CA PHE A 442 -1.68 -22.19 13.34
C PHE A 442 -1.52 -21.00 14.30
N ASP A 443 -2.57 -20.21 14.48
CA ASP A 443 -2.57 -19.01 15.33
C ASP A 443 -2.12 -19.31 16.77
N ALA A 444 -2.65 -20.38 17.35
CA ALA A 444 -2.37 -20.74 18.75
C ALA A 444 -0.89 -21.00 19.04
N ILE A 445 -0.12 -21.37 18.04
CA ILE A 445 1.31 -21.72 18.19
C ILE A 445 2.22 -20.90 17.28
N GLY A 446 1.69 -19.87 16.59
CA GLY A 446 2.46 -18.98 15.69
C GLY A 446 3.25 -19.75 14.64
N THR A 447 2.61 -20.73 13.99
CA THR A 447 3.26 -21.62 13.00
C THR A 447 2.54 -21.51 11.66
N ASP A 448 3.30 -21.21 10.61
CA ASP A 448 2.86 -21.29 9.23
C ASP A 448 3.42 -22.54 8.57
N LEU A 449 2.57 -23.42 8.13
CA LEU A 449 2.93 -24.57 7.31
C LEU A 449 2.31 -24.41 5.92
N ARG A 450 3.14 -24.41 4.90
CA ARG A 450 2.73 -24.40 3.51
C ARG A 450 3.38 -25.58 2.82
N PHE A 451 2.57 -26.45 2.33
CA PHE A 451 2.93 -27.47 1.36
C PHE A 451 2.42 -26.96 0.01
N LEU A 452 3.28 -26.29 -0.73
CA LEU A 452 2.94 -25.62 -1.98
C LEU A 452 2.85 -26.56 -3.16
N GLY A 453 2.75 -27.84 -2.92
CA GLY A 453 2.36 -28.67 -3.99
C GLY A 453 3.22 -29.88 -4.26
N TYR A 454 2.52 -30.90 -4.49
CA TYR A 454 2.92 -31.99 -5.33
C TYR A 454 2.37 -31.70 -6.72
N ARG A 455 3.24 -31.58 -7.72
CA ARG A 455 2.86 -31.57 -9.13
C ARG A 455 3.50 -32.77 -9.80
N PHE A 456 2.69 -33.56 -10.44
CA PHE A 456 3.14 -34.64 -11.36
C PHE A 456 2.60 -34.29 -12.74
N SER A 457 3.47 -34.39 -13.77
CA SER A 457 3.09 -34.15 -15.15
C SER A 457 3.54 -35.32 -16.01
N ASP A 458 2.68 -35.73 -16.92
CA ASP A 458 3.01 -36.71 -17.94
C ASP A 458 4.16 -36.20 -18.82
N ARG A 459 4.91 -37.12 -19.47
CA ARG A 459 6.00 -36.73 -20.37
C ARG A 459 5.50 -35.90 -21.55
N THR A 460 4.28 -36.15 -21.99
CA THR A 460 3.64 -35.49 -23.12
C THR A 460 2.89 -34.19 -22.70
N PHE A 461 2.83 -33.91 -21.40
CA PHE A 461 2.21 -32.67 -20.94
C PHE A 461 3.08 -31.48 -21.38
N THR A 462 2.48 -30.59 -22.16
CA THR A 462 3.14 -29.39 -22.68
C THR A 462 2.39 -28.17 -22.17
N ASN A 463 3.03 -27.28 -21.40
CA ASN A 463 2.40 -26.03 -21.04
C ASN A 463 2.47 -25.02 -22.21
N PHE A 464 1.67 -23.94 -22.13
CA PHE A 464 1.57 -22.98 -23.22
C PHE A 464 2.89 -22.24 -23.49
N SER A 465 3.63 -21.89 -22.44
CA SER A 465 4.94 -21.20 -22.58
C SER A 465 5.95 -22.09 -23.33
N GLN A 466 5.96 -23.38 -23.08
CA GLN A 466 6.80 -24.36 -23.81
C GLN A 466 6.36 -24.49 -25.27
N PHE A 467 5.05 -24.60 -25.51
CA PHE A 467 4.49 -24.72 -26.85
C PHE A 467 4.83 -23.50 -27.74
N VAL A 468 4.77 -22.28 -27.19
CA VAL A 468 5.06 -21.06 -27.96
C VAL A 468 6.57 -20.79 -28.08
N GLY A 469 7.36 -21.18 -27.10
CA GLY A 469 8.82 -20.99 -27.07
C GLY A 469 9.58 -21.88 -28.04
N ASP A 470 9.21 -23.13 -28.09
CA ASP A 470 9.76 -24.11 -29.03
C ASP A 470 8.67 -25.14 -29.36
N PRO A 471 7.92 -24.92 -30.43
CA PRO A 471 6.80 -25.79 -30.78
C PRO A 471 7.22 -27.21 -31.23
N ASP A 472 8.50 -27.43 -31.44
CA ASP A 472 9.06 -28.69 -31.94
C ASP A 472 9.88 -29.48 -30.92
N ALA A 473 10.25 -28.81 -29.82
CA ALA A 473 10.99 -29.45 -28.77
C ALA A 473 10.01 -30.11 -27.77
N TYR A 474 9.95 -31.44 -27.78
CA TYR A 474 9.86 -32.17 -26.53
C TYR A 474 10.94 -31.57 -25.64
N SER A 475 10.58 -30.63 -24.76
CA SER A 475 11.57 -29.86 -24.05
C SER A 475 12.43 -30.84 -23.26
N LEU A 476 13.74 -30.79 -23.50
CA LEU A 476 14.74 -31.56 -22.77
C LEU A 476 14.67 -31.46 -21.25
N ASN A 477 13.80 -30.54 -20.73
CA ASN A 477 13.58 -30.27 -19.33
C ASN A 477 12.09 -30.34 -18.93
N ALA A 478 11.30 -31.19 -19.58
CA ALA A 478 9.92 -31.39 -19.19
C ALA A 478 9.83 -31.81 -17.70
N GLY A 479 9.19 -31.02 -16.90
CA GLY A 479 9.03 -31.27 -15.46
C GLY A 479 8.23 -32.54 -15.22
N LYS A 480 8.74 -33.47 -14.40
CA LYS A 480 8.07 -34.71 -14.04
C LYS A 480 7.37 -34.59 -12.70
N GLN A 481 8.09 -34.20 -11.67
CA GLN A 481 7.54 -34.07 -10.32
C GLN A 481 8.15 -32.84 -9.66
N ARG A 482 7.36 -32.18 -8.85
CA ARG A 482 7.81 -31.07 -8.01
C ARG A 482 7.18 -31.16 -6.63
N TYR A 483 8.00 -31.01 -5.60
CA TYR A 483 7.59 -30.90 -4.21
C TYR A 483 8.12 -29.58 -3.66
N SER A 484 7.26 -28.81 -3.00
CA SER A 484 7.63 -27.56 -2.35
C SER A 484 7.03 -27.51 -0.96
N VAL A 485 7.87 -27.41 0.06
CA VAL A 485 7.46 -27.33 1.46
C VAL A 485 8.08 -26.11 2.09
N MET A 486 7.28 -25.30 2.75
CA MET A 486 7.73 -24.19 3.57
C MET A 486 7.09 -24.26 4.96
N LEU A 487 7.92 -24.20 5.98
CA LEU A 487 7.52 -24.17 7.38
C LEU A 487 8.16 -22.96 8.05
N ALA A 488 7.36 -22.06 8.58
CA ALA A 488 7.83 -20.96 9.42
C ALA A 488 7.18 -21.08 10.80
N LYS A 489 7.99 -21.02 11.87
CA LYS A 489 7.52 -21.07 13.24
C LYS A 489 8.22 -20.03 14.10
N ARG A 490 7.43 -19.27 14.82
CA ARG A 490 7.90 -18.35 15.85
C ARG A 490 7.64 -18.95 17.23
N PHE A 491 8.72 -19.40 17.87
CA PHE A 491 8.70 -19.75 19.29
C PHE A 491 8.88 -18.47 20.13
N ALA A 492 8.56 -18.49 21.41
CA ALA A 492 8.79 -17.36 22.30
C ALA A 492 10.28 -16.90 22.33
N TRP A 493 11.20 -17.80 22.05
CA TRP A 493 12.65 -17.58 22.16
C TRP A 493 13.43 -17.78 20.85
N LEU A 494 12.80 -18.27 19.76
CA LEU A 494 13.46 -18.59 18.49
C LEU A 494 12.47 -18.44 17.33
N SER A 495 12.90 -17.80 16.26
CA SER A 495 12.20 -17.85 14.95
C SER A 495 12.90 -18.86 14.05
N THR A 496 12.13 -19.72 13.41
CA THR A 496 12.63 -20.79 12.53
C THR A 496 11.92 -20.74 11.21
N SER A 497 12.65 -20.84 10.12
CA SER A 497 12.07 -21.10 8.78
C SER A 497 12.81 -22.26 8.12
N LEU A 498 12.05 -23.12 7.48
CA LEU A 498 12.51 -24.28 6.72
C LEU A 498 11.87 -24.21 5.34
N SER A 499 12.66 -24.34 4.29
CA SER A 499 12.18 -24.49 2.91
C SER A 499 12.81 -25.70 2.26
N PHE A 500 12.04 -26.43 1.48
CA PHE A 500 12.50 -27.57 0.70
C PHE A 500 11.78 -27.57 -0.64
N ASP A 501 12.54 -27.53 -1.73
CA ASP A 501 12.07 -27.67 -3.09
C ASP A 501 12.82 -28.82 -3.76
N HIS A 502 12.08 -29.74 -4.36
CA HIS A 502 12.60 -30.86 -5.12
C HIS A 502 11.88 -30.93 -6.46
N SER A 503 12.65 -30.89 -7.55
CA SER A 503 12.13 -30.99 -8.91
C SER A 503 12.83 -32.11 -9.65
N THR A 504 12.07 -32.99 -10.28
CA THR A 504 12.57 -34.02 -11.21
C THR A 504 12.08 -33.71 -12.61
N TYR A 505 12.85 -34.15 -13.57
CA TYR A 505 12.56 -33.96 -14.98
C TYR A 505 12.55 -35.31 -15.69
N TRP A 506 11.93 -35.40 -16.86
CA TRP A 506 11.89 -36.62 -17.61
C TRP A 506 13.28 -36.95 -18.22
N ASP A 507 13.98 -35.93 -18.72
CA ASP A 507 15.19 -36.08 -19.50
C ASP A 507 16.39 -35.27 -18.95
N ALA A 508 16.26 -34.76 -17.71
CA ALA A 508 17.34 -34.02 -17.04
C ALA A 508 17.53 -34.48 -15.58
N ALA A 509 18.66 -34.15 -15.01
CA ALA A 509 18.95 -34.44 -13.60
C ALA A 509 18.07 -33.64 -12.69
N PRO A 510 17.75 -34.16 -11.49
CA PRO A 510 16.92 -33.49 -10.51
C PRO A 510 17.58 -32.23 -9.96
N SER A 511 16.75 -31.29 -9.51
CA SER A 511 17.18 -30.10 -8.79
C SER A 511 16.56 -30.09 -7.40
N ASP A 512 17.41 -29.90 -6.39
CA ASP A 512 17.04 -29.82 -4.99
C ASP A 512 17.44 -28.47 -4.41
N ARG A 513 16.59 -27.89 -3.60
CA ARG A 513 16.93 -26.74 -2.76
C ARG A 513 16.45 -26.95 -1.34
N PHE A 514 17.34 -26.82 -0.40
CA PHE A 514 17.05 -26.87 1.03
C PHE A 514 17.46 -25.55 1.67
N GLY A 515 16.63 -25.01 2.53
CA GLY A 515 16.90 -23.80 3.30
C GLY A 515 16.46 -23.95 4.74
N LEU A 516 17.33 -23.61 5.68
CA LEU A 516 17.05 -23.50 7.11
C LEU A 516 17.54 -22.14 7.60
N SER A 517 16.69 -21.42 8.32
CA SER A 517 17.08 -20.19 9.02
C SER A 517 16.55 -20.21 10.44
N LEU A 518 17.42 -19.89 11.38
CA LEU A 518 17.16 -19.78 12.81
C LEU A 518 17.57 -18.40 13.28
N ALA A 519 16.69 -17.66 13.94
CA ALA A 519 16.98 -16.35 14.47
C ALA A 519 16.53 -16.22 15.93
N ARG A 520 17.39 -15.69 16.78
CA ARG A 520 17.10 -15.45 18.19
C ARG A 520 17.59 -14.07 18.61
N SER A 521 16.72 -13.36 19.35
CA SER A 521 17.07 -12.12 20.03
C SER A 521 17.02 -12.37 21.54
N PHE A 522 18.05 -11.91 22.26
CA PHE A 522 18.15 -12.06 23.71
C PHE A 522 18.92 -10.89 24.34
N ALA A 523 18.99 -10.85 25.66
CA ALA A 523 19.73 -9.85 26.42
C ALA A 523 20.82 -10.52 27.27
N VAL A 524 21.96 -9.84 27.42
CA VAL A 524 23.04 -10.23 28.29
C VAL A 524 23.42 -9.02 29.16
N GLY A 525 23.22 -9.10 30.48
CA GLY A 525 23.39 -7.96 31.35
C GLY A 525 22.50 -6.78 30.92
N ASN A 526 23.09 -5.62 30.72
CA ASN A 526 22.41 -4.41 30.28
C ASN A 526 22.25 -4.29 28.76
N VAL A 527 22.89 -5.15 27.99
CA VAL A 527 22.79 -5.14 26.52
C VAL A 527 21.56 -5.94 26.07
N LYS A 528 20.57 -5.25 25.56
CA LYS A 528 19.31 -5.84 25.01
C LYS A 528 19.41 -6.01 23.50
N ASN A 529 18.58 -6.89 22.94
CA ASN A 529 18.45 -7.09 21.49
C ASN A 529 19.75 -7.58 20.80
N ILE A 530 20.53 -8.43 21.48
CA ILE A 530 21.59 -9.18 20.82
C ILE A 530 20.93 -10.19 19.89
N ASN A 531 21.23 -10.12 18.59
CA ASN A 531 20.65 -11.04 17.61
C ASN A 531 21.67 -12.07 17.16
N VAL A 532 21.28 -13.32 17.14
CA VAL A 532 22.03 -14.43 16.53
C VAL A 532 21.19 -15.03 15.42
N ASN A 533 21.79 -15.15 14.25
CA ASN A 533 21.18 -15.73 13.05
C ASN A 533 22.07 -16.86 12.52
N LEU A 534 21.49 -18.04 12.36
CA LEU A 534 22.10 -19.19 11.71
C LEU A 534 21.27 -19.54 10.47
N SER A 535 21.89 -19.56 9.30
CA SER A 535 21.25 -19.95 8.07
C SER A 535 22.08 -20.98 7.32
N ALA A 536 21.41 -21.97 6.74
CA ALA A 536 21.99 -23.01 5.91
C ALA A 536 21.15 -23.16 4.64
N PHE A 537 21.80 -23.05 3.49
CA PHE A 537 21.17 -23.28 2.19
C PHE A 537 22.00 -24.28 1.39
N GLN A 538 21.31 -25.18 0.73
CA GLN A 538 21.93 -26.09 -0.21
C GLN A 538 21.10 -26.11 -1.50
N THR A 539 21.77 -25.86 -2.61
CA THR A 539 21.20 -26.03 -3.95
C THR A 539 22.01 -27.09 -4.69
N ARG A 540 21.32 -28.04 -5.28
CA ARG A 540 21.90 -29.08 -6.09
C ARG A 540 21.17 -29.14 -7.43
N ASN A 541 21.91 -29.11 -8.50
CA ASN A 541 21.41 -29.33 -9.86
C ASN A 541 22.39 -30.22 -10.65
N ALA A 542 22.13 -30.47 -11.94
CA ALA A 542 22.93 -31.33 -12.79
C ALA A 542 24.42 -30.99 -12.82
N GLN A 543 24.75 -29.72 -12.66
CA GLN A 543 26.11 -29.18 -12.90
C GLN A 543 26.81 -28.78 -11.60
N ASN A 544 26.04 -28.33 -10.58
CA ASN A 544 26.58 -27.74 -9.36
C ASN A 544 25.91 -28.24 -8.10
N ARG A 545 26.73 -28.36 -7.06
CA ARG A 545 26.25 -28.46 -5.68
C ARG A 545 26.83 -27.28 -4.91
N ASP A 546 25.96 -26.38 -4.50
CA ASP A 546 26.34 -25.24 -3.66
C ASP A 546 25.75 -25.44 -2.24
N THR A 547 26.59 -25.37 -1.22
CA THR A 547 26.19 -25.45 0.19
C THR A 547 26.72 -24.22 0.89
N GLN A 548 25.84 -23.47 1.49
CA GLN A 548 26.16 -22.23 2.19
C GLN A 548 25.75 -22.35 3.65
N LEU A 549 26.66 -22.01 4.54
CA LEU A 549 26.41 -21.91 5.97
C LEU A 549 26.76 -20.49 6.44
N TYR A 550 25.87 -19.86 7.15
CA TYR A 550 26.02 -18.51 7.68
C TYR A 550 25.70 -18.49 9.17
N LEU A 551 26.60 -17.92 9.97
CA LEU A 551 26.37 -17.57 11.37
C LEU A 551 26.66 -16.07 11.54
N GLY A 552 25.67 -15.33 11.98
CA GLY A 552 25.79 -13.90 12.28
C GLY A 552 25.44 -13.60 13.73
N VAL A 553 26.19 -12.72 14.34
CA VAL A 553 25.91 -12.15 15.66
C VAL A 553 25.91 -10.64 15.53
N SER A 554 24.88 -9.98 16.02
CA SER A 554 24.84 -8.52 16.07
C SER A 554 24.54 -8.03 17.48
N VAL A 555 25.28 -7.03 17.91
CA VAL A 555 25.28 -6.46 19.26
C VAL A 555 25.03 -4.96 19.16
N PRO A 556 23.89 -4.45 19.67
CA PRO A 556 23.66 -3.01 19.75
C PRO A 556 24.67 -2.34 20.72
N LEU A 557 25.24 -1.23 20.28
CA LEU A 557 26.19 -0.43 21.04
C LEU A 557 25.55 0.82 21.67
N GLY A 558 24.24 1.02 21.43
CA GLY A 558 23.51 2.24 21.79
C GLY A 558 23.61 3.33 20.73
N GLY A 559 22.76 4.37 20.83
CA GLY A 559 22.75 5.50 19.89
C GLY A 559 22.57 5.08 18.42
N ASN A 560 21.68 4.10 18.14
CA ASN A 560 21.45 3.54 16.81
C ASN A 560 22.68 2.90 16.14
N SER A 561 23.69 2.52 16.94
CA SER A 561 24.89 1.87 16.45
C SER A 561 24.86 0.37 16.75
N MET A 562 25.44 -0.42 15.87
CA MET A 562 25.48 -1.86 15.98
C MET A 562 26.84 -2.41 15.53
N MET A 563 27.36 -3.38 16.25
CA MET A 563 28.51 -4.18 15.84
C MET A 563 28.02 -5.55 15.40
N SER A 564 28.57 -6.08 14.32
CA SER A 564 28.22 -7.40 13.80
C SER A 564 29.49 -8.23 13.56
N ALA A 565 29.39 -9.53 13.78
CA ALA A 565 30.38 -10.51 13.40
C ALA A 565 29.70 -11.63 12.63
N THR A 566 30.29 -12.07 11.52
CA THR A 566 29.73 -13.13 10.69
C THR A 566 30.79 -14.17 10.34
N VAL A 567 30.33 -15.41 10.23
CA VAL A 567 31.13 -16.52 9.67
C VAL A 567 30.29 -17.12 8.54
N GLN A 568 30.87 -17.19 7.36
CA GLN A 568 30.24 -17.80 6.19
C GLN A 568 31.13 -18.90 5.63
N ARG A 569 30.53 -20.00 5.22
CA ARG A 569 31.21 -21.08 4.51
C ARG A 569 30.39 -21.45 3.27
N ALA A 570 31.01 -21.43 2.14
CA ALA A 570 30.45 -21.91 0.88
C ALA A 570 31.23 -23.15 0.41
N SER A 571 30.55 -24.14 -0.19
CA SER A 571 31.20 -25.34 -0.74
C SER A 571 30.67 -25.59 -2.18
N PRO A 572 31.55 -25.73 -3.16
CA PRO A 572 33.01 -25.66 -3.13
C PRO A 572 33.50 -24.21 -2.98
N GLY A 573 34.25 -23.89 -1.99
CA GLY A 573 34.80 -22.54 -1.84
C GLY A 573 35.28 -22.22 -0.40
N ALA A 574 35.45 -20.95 -0.18
CA ALA A 574 36.14 -20.36 0.93
C ALA A 574 35.29 -20.21 2.20
N THR A 575 35.96 -20.21 3.33
CA THR A 575 35.41 -19.72 4.59
C THR A 575 35.83 -18.27 4.79
N SER A 576 34.87 -17.39 5.01
CA SER A 576 35.12 -15.99 5.34
C SER A 576 34.53 -15.64 6.71
N THR A 577 35.26 -14.83 7.45
CA THR A 577 34.81 -14.24 8.70
C THR A 577 34.84 -12.74 8.53
N SER A 578 33.81 -12.04 8.92
CA SER A 578 33.80 -10.58 8.89
C SER A 578 33.35 -9.97 10.21
N VAL A 579 33.86 -8.80 10.49
CA VAL A 579 33.45 -7.96 11.60
C VAL A 579 33.11 -6.60 11.02
N GLY A 580 32.01 -6.02 11.48
CA GLY A 580 31.54 -4.76 10.98
C GLY A 580 30.90 -3.88 12.03
N TYR A 581 30.85 -2.61 11.71
CA TYR A 581 30.16 -1.57 12.45
C TYR A 581 29.15 -0.90 11.54
N SER A 582 27.96 -0.62 12.05
CA SER A 582 26.91 0.14 11.38
C SER A 582 26.31 1.19 12.29
N HIS A 583 25.88 2.30 11.70
CA HIS A 583 25.20 3.38 12.40
C HIS A 583 24.11 3.96 11.51
N ASP A 584 22.98 4.31 12.12
CA ASP A 584 21.86 5.03 11.50
C ASP A 584 21.58 6.27 12.34
N ASP A 585 21.63 7.46 11.74
CA ASP A 585 21.43 8.74 12.46
C ASP A 585 19.95 8.98 12.84
N GLY A 586 19.02 8.14 12.35
CA GLY A 586 17.58 8.33 12.51
C GLY A 586 17.00 9.45 11.62
N GLU A 587 17.85 10.19 10.89
CA GLU A 587 17.50 11.29 10.00
C GLU A 587 17.69 10.93 8.50
N GLY A 588 17.83 9.63 8.24
CA GLY A 588 17.93 9.07 6.91
C GLY A 588 19.34 8.89 6.37
N MET A 589 20.39 9.08 7.20
CA MET A 589 21.77 8.73 6.85
C MET A 589 22.20 7.49 7.60
N ASN A 590 22.72 6.51 6.87
CA ASN A 590 23.30 5.31 7.46
C ASN A 590 24.68 5.03 6.84
N TYR A 591 25.58 4.46 7.62
CA TYR A 591 26.87 3.99 7.13
C TYR A 591 27.28 2.69 7.80
N GLN A 592 28.07 1.93 7.06
CA GLN A 592 28.54 0.62 7.50
C GLN A 592 29.98 0.41 7.02
N VAL A 593 30.79 -0.23 7.84
CA VAL A 593 32.15 -0.65 7.49
C VAL A 593 32.33 -2.09 7.94
N TYR A 594 32.77 -2.96 7.03
CA TYR A 594 33.05 -4.36 7.29
C TYR A 594 34.48 -4.71 6.88
N GLY A 595 35.18 -5.49 7.70
CA GLY A 595 36.44 -6.13 7.36
C GLY A 595 36.26 -7.64 7.32
N GLY A 596 36.60 -8.27 6.22
CA GLY A 596 36.57 -9.73 6.03
C GLY A 596 38.00 -10.32 6.17
N MET A 597 38.08 -11.47 6.82
CA MET A 597 39.31 -12.28 7.01
C MET A 597 39.02 -13.72 6.59
N GLY A 598 40.06 -14.47 6.23
CA GLY A 598 39.95 -15.85 5.79
C GLY A 598 40.50 -16.00 4.38
N ASP A 599 39.87 -16.87 3.59
CA ASP A 599 40.32 -17.14 2.22
C ASP A 599 40.13 -15.91 1.31
N ASN A 600 39.09 -15.10 1.60
CA ASN A 600 38.80 -13.82 0.92
C ASN A 600 38.94 -12.67 1.93
N LYS A 601 40.04 -11.94 1.86
CA LYS A 601 40.22 -10.72 2.65
C LYS A 601 39.60 -9.56 1.91
N TYR A 602 38.83 -8.76 2.60
CA TYR A 602 38.24 -7.56 2.01
C TYR A 602 37.92 -6.49 3.08
N VAL A 603 37.83 -5.27 2.62
CA VAL A 603 37.21 -4.17 3.36
C VAL A 603 36.12 -3.60 2.49
N ASN A 604 34.96 -3.43 3.09
CA ASN A 604 33.79 -2.81 2.46
C ASN A 604 33.35 -1.61 3.30
N ALA A 605 33.07 -0.51 2.63
CA ALA A 605 32.44 0.67 3.23
C ALA A 605 31.18 1.01 2.44
N TYR A 606 30.12 1.32 3.15
CA TYR A 606 28.84 1.69 2.59
C TYR A 606 28.33 2.97 3.27
N VAL A 607 27.71 3.86 2.48
CA VAL A 607 26.97 5.02 2.97
C VAL A 607 25.66 5.15 2.19
N GLY A 608 24.58 5.39 2.90
CA GLY A 608 23.27 5.63 2.35
C GLY A 608 22.65 6.92 2.87
N LYS A 609 21.97 7.66 2.00
CA LYS A 609 21.15 8.81 2.37
C LYS A 609 19.75 8.65 1.79
N ARG A 610 18.77 8.75 2.67
CA ARG A 610 17.36 8.84 2.30
C ARG A 610 16.88 10.25 2.61
N ALA A 611 16.53 11.01 1.58
CA ALA A 611 15.91 12.32 1.68
C ALA A 611 14.43 12.23 1.29
N SER A 612 13.67 13.29 1.47
CA SER A 612 12.28 13.38 1.02
C SER A 612 12.14 13.24 -0.51
N THR A 613 13.17 13.64 -1.27
CA THR A 613 13.15 13.71 -2.73
C THR A 613 13.97 12.64 -3.44
N TYR A 614 14.87 11.96 -2.75
CA TYR A 614 15.71 10.91 -3.33
C TYR A 614 16.23 9.93 -2.29
N ARG A 615 16.72 8.78 -2.77
CA ARG A 615 17.61 7.87 -2.06
C ARG A 615 18.91 7.76 -2.85
N ALA A 616 20.03 7.84 -2.16
CA ALA A 616 21.34 7.64 -2.75
C ALA A 616 22.17 6.73 -1.86
N ASN A 617 22.82 5.74 -2.47
CA ASN A 617 23.71 4.80 -1.79
C ASN A 617 25.05 4.75 -2.52
N ALA A 618 26.11 4.58 -1.76
CA ALA A 618 27.43 4.30 -2.34
C ALA A 618 28.13 3.21 -1.50
N SER A 619 28.80 2.29 -2.18
CA SER A 619 29.62 1.28 -1.54
C SER A 619 30.96 1.14 -2.26
N ALA A 620 32.02 0.88 -1.49
CA ALA A 620 33.37 0.62 -1.99
C ALA A 620 33.89 -0.64 -1.32
N THR A 621 34.39 -1.57 -2.14
CA THR A 621 34.98 -2.83 -1.67
C THR A 621 36.37 -3.01 -2.24
N THR A 622 37.29 -3.52 -1.46
CA THR A 622 38.64 -3.87 -1.92
C THR A 622 39.23 -5.03 -1.12
N ASP A 623 39.99 -5.90 -1.77
CA ASP A 623 40.83 -6.93 -1.15
C ASP A 623 42.25 -6.40 -0.85
N GLY A 624 42.55 -5.16 -1.19
CA GLY A 624 43.84 -4.52 -1.00
C GLY A 624 44.86 -4.81 -2.12
N SER A 625 44.62 -5.80 -3.02
CA SER A 625 45.60 -6.24 -3.98
C SER A 625 45.06 -6.47 -5.40
N THR A 626 44.05 -7.30 -5.55
CA THR A 626 43.61 -7.82 -6.86
C THR A 626 42.26 -7.29 -7.31
N TYR A 627 41.48 -6.73 -6.36
CA TYR A 627 40.10 -6.36 -6.63
C TYR A 627 39.73 -5.04 -5.98
N ARG A 628 39.00 -4.21 -6.72
CA ARG A 628 38.34 -2.99 -6.23
C ARG A 628 36.99 -2.82 -6.94
N SER A 629 35.97 -2.52 -6.18
CA SER A 629 34.63 -2.21 -6.72
C SER A 629 34.10 -0.91 -6.10
N LEU A 630 33.49 -0.09 -6.92
CA LEU A 630 32.74 1.08 -6.49
C LEU A 630 31.34 0.98 -7.07
N THR A 631 30.32 0.98 -6.24
CA THR A 631 28.92 0.98 -6.65
C THR A 631 28.24 2.23 -6.15
N GLY A 632 27.53 2.92 -7.03
CA GLY A 632 26.63 4.04 -6.70
C GLY A 632 25.22 3.70 -7.14
N GLU A 633 24.25 4.00 -6.31
CA GLU A 633 22.84 3.86 -6.62
C GLU A 633 22.13 5.16 -6.30
N PHE A 634 21.27 5.61 -7.21
CA PHE A 634 20.43 6.77 -7.03
C PHE A 634 19.02 6.44 -7.50
N ASP A 635 18.03 6.67 -6.65
CA ASP A 635 16.62 6.53 -7.01
C ASP A 635 15.80 7.75 -6.58
N SER A 636 14.87 8.11 -7.43
CA SER A 636 13.93 9.20 -7.21
C SER A 636 12.70 9.03 -8.10
N SER A 637 11.69 9.81 -7.82
CA SER A 637 10.45 9.86 -8.58
C SER A 637 10.04 11.30 -8.80
N LEU A 638 9.43 11.57 -9.95
CA LEU A 638 8.83 12.84 -10.31
C LEU A 638 7.33 12.65 -10.52
N VAL A 639 6.54 13.53 -9.96
CA VAL A 639 5.10 13.63 -10.20
C VAL A 639 4.80 15.00 -10.77
N VAL A 640 4.13 15.04 -11.91
CA VAL A 640 3.73 16.25 -12.63
C VAL A 640 2.21 16.33 -12.64
N THR A 641 1.66 17.39 -12.08
CA THR A 641 0.21 17.64 -12.04
C THR A 641 -0.08 19.10 -12.37
N ARG A 642 -1.32 19.51 -12.35
CA ARG A 642 -1.69 20.93 -12.46
C ARG A 642 -1.06 21.83 -11.38
N TYR A 643 -0.55 21.27 -10.30
CA TYR A 643 0.13 21.99 -9.23
C TYR A 643 1.65 22.11 -9.43
N GLY A 644 2.19 21.65 -10.55
CA GLY A 644 3.61 21.69 -10.89
C GLY A 644 4.30 20.34 -10.79
N VAL A 645 5.62 20.37 -10.67
CA VAL A 645 6.49 19.17 -10.58
C VAL A 645 6.95 18.99 -9.15
N THR A 646 6.68 17.82 -8.58
CA THR A 646 7.13 17.46 -7.23
C THR A 646 7.98 16.20 -7.29
N ALA A 647 9.22 16.29 -6.77
CA ALA A 647 10.10 15.14 -6.62
C ALA A 647 9.87 14.46 -5.27
N HIS A 648 10.01 13.13 -5.24
CA HIS A 648 9.97 12.35 -3.99
C HIS A 648 10.93 11.18 -4.04
N GLY A 649 11.35 10.69 -2.86
CA GLY A 649 12.14 9.47 -2.77
C GLY A 649 11.31 8.29 -3.23
N ASN A 650 11.89 7.39 -4.04
CA ASN A 650 11.21 6.19 -4.48
C ASN A 650 11.05 5.25 -3.28
N GLY A 651 9.87 5.30 -2.65
CA GLY A 651 9.47 4.29 -1.70
C GLY A 651 8.92 3.11 -2.49
N SER A 652 9.66 2.04 -2.57
CA SER A 652 9.29 0.78 -3.19
C SER A 652 7.78 0.47 -3.22
N ASN A 653 7.28 -0.10 -4.32
CA ASN A 653 6.16 -1.04 -4.36
C ASN A 653 4.73 -0.49 -4.36
N GLY A 654 4.46 0.53 -5.07
CA GLY A 654 3.07 0.88 -5.37
C GLY A 654 3.01 2.10 -6.25
N ASP A 655 2.22 2.01 -7.29
CA ASP A 655 1.96 3.13 -8.17
C ASP A 655 1.12 4.24 -7.52
N THR A 656 0.43 3.93 -6.41
CA THR A 656 -0.51 4.84 -5.75
C THR A 656 0.22 5.86 -4.89
N ARG A 657 -0.06 7.14 -5.10
CA ARG A 657 0.63 8.28 -4.50
C ARG A 657 -0.35 9.31 -4.00
N LEU A 658 0.08 10.12 -3.06
CA LEU A 658 -0.65 11.25 -2.53
C LEU A 658 0.19 12.52 -2.64
N LEU A 659 -0.23 13.45 -3.48
CA LEU A 659 0.28 14.81 -3.49
C LEU A 659 -0.32 15.58 -2.32
N VAL A 660 0.53 16.08 -1.47
CA VAL A 660 0.15 16.83 -0.27
C VAL A 660 0.52 18.28 -0.46
N SER A 661 -0.42 19.17 -0.15
CA SER A 661 -0.22 20.63 -0.07
C SER A 661 -0.21 21.07 1.39
N THR A 662 0.64 22.02 1.71
CA THR A 662 0.72 22.73 3.00
C THR A 662 0.50 24.23 2.83
N ASP A 663 -0.26 24.64 1.80
CA ASP A 663 -0.55 26.05 1.48
C ASP A 663 0.70 26.95 1.37
N GLY A 664 1.76 26.42 0.77
CA GLY A 664 3.02 27.14 0.58
C GLY A 664 3.94 27.14 1.81
N VAL A 665 3.63 26.45 2.89
CA VAL A 665 4.51 26.32 4.06
C VAL A 665 5.55 25.23 3.79
N PRO A 666 6.85 25.57 3.76
CA PRO A 666 7.91 24.60 3.53
C PRO A 666 8.25 23.80 4.79
N ASP A 667 8.96 22.69 4.60
CA ASP A 667 9.57 21.85 5.63
C ASP A 667 8.59 21.24 6.66
N VAL A 668 7.30 21.20 6.34
CA VAL A 668 6.32 20.46 7.14
C VAL A 668 6.58 18.97 6.99
N ALA A 669 6.87 18.30 8.11
CA ALA A 669 7.17 16.88 8.14
C ALA A 669 5.89 16.05 8.25
N PHE A 670 5.87 14.93 7.51
CA PHE A 670 4.79 13.93 7.54
C PHE A 670 5.30 12.59 8.07
N THR A 671 4.41 11.63 8.23
CA THR A 671 4.78 10.25 8.55
C THR A 671 5.79 9.73 7.51
N GLY A 672 6.83 9.07 7.96
CA GLY A 672 7.94 8.62 7.12
C GLY A 672 8.99 9.72 6.92
N GLN A 673 9.50 9.86 5.71
CA GLN A 673 10.55 10.85 5.36
C GLN A 673 10.02 12.03 4.52
N ALA A 674 8.71 12.05 4.23
CA ALA A 674 8.13 13.09 3.39
C ALA A 674 8.16 14.44 4.12
N ARG A 675 8.61 15.50 3.40
CA ARG A 675 8.61 16.90 3.86
C ARG A 675 8.18 17.80 2.71
N SER A 676 7.40 18.85 3.02
CA SER A 676 7.01 19.82 2.01
C SER A 676 8.23 20.60 1.47
N ASN A 677 8.25 20.79 0.16
CA ASN A 677 9.27 21.58 -0.53
C ASN A 677 9.04 23.08 -0.32
N ARG A 678 9.81 23.94 -1.02
CA ARG A 678 9.71 25.39 -0.91
C ARG A 678 8.34 25.96 -1.29
N ASP A 679 7.62 25.26 -2.16
CA ASP A 679 6.30 25.65 -2.64
C ASP A 679 5.17 25.02 -1.79
N GLY A 680 5.52 24.32 -0.69
CA GLY A 680 4.58 23.66 0.21
C GLY A 680 4.02 22.34 -0.33
N TYR A 681 4.70 21.65 -1.26
CA TYR A 681 4.26 20.37 -1.78
C TYR A 681 5.20 19.23 -1.40
N THR A 682 4.62 18.06 -1.18
CA THR A 682 5.35 16.79 -1.08
C THR A 682 4.51 15.64 -1.63
N VAL A 683 5.14 14.50 -1.90
CA VAL A 683 4.44 13.28 -2.32
C VAL A 683 4.72 12.18 -1.31
N MET A 684 3.66 11.53 -0.86
CA MET A 684 3.71 10.27 -0.12
C MET A 684 3.42 9.14 -1.10
N ASP A 685 4.24 8.12 -1.13
CA ASP A 685 4.18 7.00 -2.07
C ASP A 685 3.95 5.66 -1.36
N GLY A 686 3.78 4.58 -2.13
CA GLY A 686 3.57 3.24 -1.58
C GLY A 686 2.25 3.07 -0.85
N LEU A 687 1.22 3.85 -1.20
CA LEU A 687 -0.06 3.80 -0.53
C LEU A 687 -0.86 2.55 -0.93
N PRO A 688 -1.58 1.93 0.02
CA PRO A 688 -2.44 0.81 -0.30
C PRO A 688 -3.62 1.25 -1.16
N ALA A 689 -3.82 0.60 -2.31
CA ALA A 689 -5.00 0.82 -3.14
C ALA A 689 -6.27 0.25 -2.50
N PHE A 690 -7.41 0.94 -2.69
CA PHE A 690 -8.74 0.52 -2.22
C PHE A 690 -8.87 0.37 -0.70
N GLN A 691 -7.99 0.99 0.06
CA GLN A 691 -7.98 0.96 1.53
C GLN A 691 -7.91 2.37 2.09
N ALA A 692 -8.43 2.52 3.31
CA ALA A 692 -8.24 3.76 4.04
C ALA A 692 -6.75 3.99 4.34
N TYR A 693 -6.29 5.16 4.01
CA TYR A 693 -4.99 5.68 4.38
C TYR A 693 -5.15 6.97 5.18
N GLU A 694 -4.42 7.08 6.27
CA GLU A 694 -4.37 8.29 7.08
C GLU A 694 -3.05 9.01 6.85
N ALA A 695 -3.10 10.11 6.11
CA ALA A 695 -1.98 11.03 5.99
C ALA A 695 -1.91 11.88 7.27
N ARG A 696 -0.76 11.90 7.93
CA ARG A 696 -0.57 12.60 9.21
C ARG A 696 0.62 13.54 9.15
N VAL A 697 0.40 14.76 9.62
CA VAL A 697 1.48 15.71 9.90
C VAL A 697 2.20 15.27 11.18
N ASN A 698 3.53 15.30 11.16
CA ASN A 698 4.31 15.11 12.37
C ASN A 698 4.38 16.44 13.14
N ILE A 699 3.45 16.61 14.08
CA ILE A 699 3.32 17.85 14.85
C ILE A 699 4.54 18.15 15.73
N GLU A 700 5.32 17.13 16.13
CA GLU A 700 6.54 17.31 16.92
C GLU A 700 7.70 17.88 16.11
N LYS A 701 7.63 17.76 14.77
CA LYS A 701 8.66 18.24 13.82
C LYS A 701 8.16 19.40 12.95
N LEU A 702 7.12 20.09 13.39
CA LEU A 702 6.67 21.28 12.68
C LEU A 702 7.74 22.39 12.73
N PRO A 703 7.91 23.14 11.64
CA PRO A 703 8.74 24.35 11.64
C PRO A 703 8.24 25.33 12.71
N LEU A 704 9.14 26.14 13.21
CA LEU A 704 8.81 27.18 14.19
C LEU A 704 7.67 28.07 13.67
N LYS A 705 6.71 28.38 14.55
CA LYS A 705 5.55 29.23 14.24
C LYS A 705 4.68 28.68 13.09
N THR A 706 4.60 27.39 12.98
CA THR A 706 3.72 26.72 12.02
C THR A 706 2.61 25.99 12.77
N GLU A 707 1.38 26.22 12.35
CA GLU A 707 0.21 25.49 12.83
C GLU A 707 -0.51 24.81 11.67
N VAL A 708 -1.17 23.70 11.96
CA VAL A 708 -1.96 22.94 11.01
C VAL A 708 -3.33 22.69 11.61
N SER A 709 -4.37 23.19 10.98
CA SER A 709 -5.73 23.13 11.51
C SER A 709 -6.28 21.71 11.59
N ASN A 710 -5.93 20.86 10.64
CA ASN A 710 -6.36 19.45 10.60
C ASN A 710 -5.17 18.55 10.27
N PRO A 711 -4.43 18.06 11.29
CA PRO A 711 -3.17 17.33 11.07
C PRO A 711 -3.36 15.88 10.58
N ILE A 712 -4.59 15.39 10.47
CA ILE A 712 -4.92 14.04 10.01
C ILE A 712 -5.95 14.13 8.89
N GLN A 713 -5.61 13.57 7.72
CA GLN A 713 -6.53 13.45 6.59
C GLN A 713 -6.68 11.97 6.23
N ARG A 714 -7.91 11.51 6.06
CA ARG A 714 -8.23 10.13 5.68
C ARG A 714 -8.79 10.08 4.27
N LEU A 715 -8.25 9.18 3.45
CA LEU A 715 -8.68 8.99 2.06
C LEU A 715 -8.50 7.53 1.63
N ALA A 716 -9.13 7.17 0.52
CA ALA A 716 -8.91 5.91 -0.17
C ALA A 716 -8.74 6.18 -1.66
N LEU A 717 -7.76 5.55 -2.27
CA LEU A 717 -7.38 5.77 -3.66
C LEU A 717 -7.50 4.49 -4.46
N THR A 718 -7.83 4.61 -5.74
CA THR A 718 -7.72 3.50 -6.68
C THR A 718 -6.25 3.20 -6.99
N GLU A 719 -5.97 2.01 -7.52
CA GLU A 719 -4.61 1.61 -7.90
C GLU A 719 -3.98 2.61 -8.87
N GLY A 720 -2.77 3.05 -8.58
CA GLY A 720 -2.00 3.97 -9.42
C GLY A 720 -2.50 5.42 -9.43
N ALA A 721 -3.45 5.77 -8.59
CA ALA A 721 -3.95 7.15 -8.49
C ALA A 721 -2.90 8.11 -7.92
N ILE A 722 -2.98 9.36 -8.33
CA ILE A 722 -2.29 10.50 -7.71
C ILE A 722 -3.33 11.26 -6.89
N GLY A 723 -3.51 10.88 -5.62
CA GLY A 723 -4.43 11.57 -4.72
C GLY A 723 -3.96 13.00 -4.42
N TYR A 724 -4.86 13.82 -3.89
CA TYR A 724 -4.55 15.16 -3.43
C TYR A 724 -5.21 15.45 -2.09
N VAL A 725 -4.44 16.01 -1.16
CA VAL A 725 -4.97 16.58 0.09
C VAL A 725 -4.28 17.90 0.41
N ASN A 726 -5.04 18.78 1.02
CA ASN A 726 -4.52 20.04 1.56
C ASN A 726 -4.57 20.03 3.08
N PHE A 727 -3.43 20.26 3.72
CA PHE A 727 -3.29 20.40 5.16
C PHE A 727 -3.20 21.88 5.52
N ALA A 728 -4.19 22.64 5.34
CA ALA A 728 -4.31 24.06 5.69
C ALA A 728 -3.28 24.54 6.74
N ALA A 729 -2.00 24.57 6.35
CA ALA A 729 -0.91 25.01 7.20
C ALA A 729 -0.78 26.52 7.14
N ALA A 730 -0.49 27.14 8.27
CA ALA A 730 -0.21 28.55 8.38
C ALA A 730 1.13 28.76 9.11
N GLN A 731 1.99 29.58 8.54
CA GLN A 731 3.26 29.96 9.15
C GLN A 731 3.28 31.45 9.43
N GLY A 732 3.49 31.81 10.67
CA GLY A 732 3.52 33.16 11.16
C GLY A 732 3.43 33.18 12.68
N TYR A 733 3.33 34.34 13.27
CA TYR A 733 3.04 34.46 14.70
C TYR A 733 1.52 34.43 14.96
N ASN A 734 1.15 33.96 16.10
CA ASN A 734 -0.23 33.94 16.52
C ASN A 734 -0.52 35.17 17.36
N ALA A 735 -1.61 35.85 17.06
CA ALA A 735 -2.00 37.04 17.78
C ALA A 735 -3.38 36.87 18.42
N TYR A 736 -3.48 37.27 19.69
CA TYR A 736 -4.76 37.32 20.41
C TYR A 736 -5.21 38.78 20.40
N VAL A 737 -6.26 39.09 19.66
CA VAL A 737 -6.72 40.43 19.41
C VAL A 737 -8.19 40.63 19.78
N GLU A 738 -8.54 41.85 20.17
CA GLU A 738 -9.91 42.31 20.35
C GLU A 738 -10.24 43.30 19.22
N LEU A 739 -11.16 42.90 18.34
CA LEU A 739 -11.49 43.66 17.14
C LEU A 739 -12.69 44.61 17.42
N THR A 740 -12.43 45.92 17.22
CA THR A 740 -13.45 46.96 17.34
C THR A 740 -13.54 47.75 16.04
N GLN A 741 -14.77 48.09 15.63
CA GLN A 741 -15.05 48.93 14.47
C GLN A 741 -14.64 50.40 14.74
N ALA A 742 -14.55 51.21 13.70
CA ALA A 742 -14.22 52.65 13.80
C ALA A 742 -15.22 53.42 14.70
N ASN A 743 -16.47 53.01 14.77
CA ASN A 743 -17.53 53.59 15.62
C ASN A 743 -17.46 53.12 17.10
N GLY A 744 -16.48 52.27 17.46
CA GLY A 744 -16.31 51.71 18.80
C GLY A 744 -17.16 50.48 19.10
N GLN A 745 -18.00 49.98 18.18
CA GLN A 745 -18.72 48.73 18.34
C GLN A 745 -17.80 47.54 18.12
N VAL A 746 -18.10 46.43 18.72
CA VAL A 746 -17.38 45.17 18.54
C VAL A 746 -17.65 44.64 17.13
N VAL A 747 -16.65 44.03 16.48
CA VAL A 747 -16.87 43.32 15.22
C VAL A 747 -17.78 42.11 15.50
N PRO A 748 -18.81 41.85 14.67
CA PRO A 748 -19.80 40.80 14.93
C PRO A 748 -19.20 39.42 15.11
N PHE A 749 -19.77 38.63 15.99
CA PHE A 749 -19.42 37.21 16.17
C PHE A 749 -19.56 36.43 14.85
N GLY A 750 -18.58 35.58 14.55
CA GLY A 750 -18.58 34.77 13.34
C GLY A 750 -17.99 35.48 12.10
N ALA A 751 -17.62 36.77 12.24
CA ALA A 751 -16.91 37.49 11.16
C ALA A 751 -15.59 36.77 10.82
N SER A 752 -15.32 36.50 9.52
CA SER A 752 -14.08 35.92 9.05
C SER A 752 -13.00 36.99 8.90
N VAL A 753 -11.83 36.77 9.48
CA VAL A 753 -10.64 37.60 9.28
C VAL A 753 -9.77 36.97 8.21
N GLN A 754 -9.54 37.69 7.12
CA GLN A 754 -8.84 37.20 5.94
C GLN A 754 -7.68 38.12 5.56
N ASP A 755 -6.66 37.53 4.97
CA ASP A 755 -5.61 38.28 4.25
C ASP A 755 -6.21 38.92 3.00
N LYS A 756 -6.05 40.21 2.85
CA LYS A 756 -6.67 41.02 1.78
C LYS A 756 -6.27 40.60 0.37
N HIS A 757 -5.04 40.09 0.21
CA HIS A 757 -4.46 39.77 -1.10
C HIS A 757 -4.70 38.28 -1.47
N THR A 758 -4.56 37.40 -0.50
CA THR A 758 -4.67 35.95 -0.73
C THR A 758 -6.06 35.41 -0.47
N HIS A 759 -6.95 36.20 0.18
CA HIS A 759 -8.26 35.81 0.68
C HIS A 759 -8.23 34.58 1.63
N LYS A 760 -7.06 34.26 2.16
CA LYS A 760 -6.90 33.16 3.12
C LYS A 760 -7.44 33.60 4.48
N GLU A 761 -8.33 32.82 5.05
CA GLU A 761 -8.83 33.02 6.42
C GLU A 761 -7.69 32.75 7.42
N VAL A 762 -7.50 33.70 8.33
CA VAL A 762 -6.48 33.66 9.39
C VAL A 762 -7.12 33.68 10.80
N GLY A 763 -8.44 33.82 10.89
CA GLY A 763 -9.15 33.80 12.17
C GLY A 763 -10.64 34.06 12.02
N ILE A 764 -11.38 33.73 13.06
CA ILE A 764 -12.82 33.99 13.18
C ILE A 764 -13.05 34.79 14.44
N VAL A 765 -13.91 35.81 14.35
CA VAL A 765 -14.24 36.69 15.48
C VAL A 765 -15.13 35.92 16.45
N GLY A 766 -14.68 35.81 17.68
CA GLY A 766 -15.38 35.17 18.75
C GLY A 766 -16.24 36.17 19.56
N GLU A 767 -16.67 35.76 20.75
CA GLU A 767 -17.44 36.58 21.67
C GLU A 767 -16.66 37.87 22.05
N ALA A 768 -17.36 38.97 22.16
CA ALA A 768 -16.81 40.29 22.51
C ALA A 768 -15.70 40.78 21.54
N GLY A 769 -15.70 40.32 20.27
CA GLY A 769 -14.67 40.69 19.28
C GLY A 769 -13.31 40.02 19.45
N ILE A 770 -13.20 39.11 20.41
CA ILE A 770 -11.95 38.39 20.68
C ILE A 770 -11.67 37.41 19.55
N THR A 771 -10.49 37.54 18.96
CA THR A 771 -10.08 36.79 17.78
C THR A 771 -8.69 36.22 17.98
N TYR A 772 -8.54 34.93 17.75
CA TYR A 772 -7.23 34.32 17.63
C TYR A 772 -6.84 34.31 16.15
N LEU A 773 -5.80 35.07 15.81
CA LEU A 773 -5.24 35.12 14.47
C LEU A 773 -4.13 34.09 14.35
N LEU A 774 -4.28 33.20 13.38
CA LEU A 774 -3.38 32.10 13.12
C LEU A 774 -2.41 32.45 11.97
N GLY A 775 -1.10 32.36 12.21
CA GLY A 775 -0.09 32.54 11.17
C GLY A 775 -0.05 33.96 10.60
N ALA A 776 -0.34 34.98 11.43
CA ALA A 776 -0.24 36.36 11.01
C ALA A 776 1.20 36.69 10.58
N LYS A 777 1.36 37.42 9.49
CA LYS A 777 2.66 37.91 9.00
C LYS A 777 2.84 39.38 9.37
N ALA A 778 4.06 39.76 9.71
CA ALA A 778 4.39 41.15 9.94
C ALA A 778 4.07 41.98 8.67
N GLY A 779 3.24 42.99 8.81
CA GLY A 779 2.83 43.86 7.70
C GLY A 779 1.75 43.30 6.79
N ALA A 780 1.11 42.18 7.16
CA ALA A 780 -0.05 41.66 6.41
C ALA A 780 -1.23 42.61 6.53
N GLU A 781 -1.88 42.91 5.40
CA GLU A 781 -3.13 43.65 5.35
C GLU A 781 -4.30 42.67 5.57
N LEU A 782 -4.91 42.70 6.75
CA LEU A 782 -6.03 41.85 7.09
C LEU A 782 -7.35 42.60 7.00
N VAL A 783 -8.41 41.89 6.64
CA VAL A 783 -9.77 42.43 6.59
C VAL A 783 -10.72 41.47 7.36
N ALA A 784 -11.59 42.05 8.19
CA ALA A 784 -12.68 41.30 8.80
C ALA A 784 -13.94 41.47 7.94
N ARG A 785 -14.63 40.39 7.64
CA ARG A 785 -15.86 40.35 6.81
C ARG A 785 -16.95 39.56 7.55
N TRP A 786 -18.16 40.11 7.64
CA TRP A 786 -19.28 39.42 8.27
C TRP A 786 -20.54 39.25 7.39
N ASP A 787 -20.54 39.91 6.21
CA ASP A 787 -21.50 39.65 5.15
C ASP A 787 -20.93 40.09 3.79
N ASP A 788 -21.70 39.99 2.72
CA ASP A 788 -21.25 40.33 1.36
C ASP A 788 -20.96 41.84 1.17
N SER A 789 -21.50 42.70 2.04
CA SER A 789 -21.42 44.13 1.92
C SER A 789 -20.57 44.80 3.02
N HIS A 790 -20.35 44.14 4.13
CA HIS A 790 -19.66 44.68 5.29
C HIS A 790 -18.27 44.05 5.46
N LEU A 791 -17.25 44.89 5.29
CA LEU A 791 -15.87 44.56 5.56
C LEU A 791 -15.17 45.76 6.22
N CYS A 792 -14.17 45.50 7.01
CA CYS A 792 -13.30 46.52 7.54
C CYS A 792 -11.84 46.07 7.55
N ALA A 793 -10.91 46.96 7.27
CA ALA A 793 -9.49 46.67 7.30
C ALA A 793 -8.94 46.78 8.72
N LEU A 794 -8.19 45.75 9.16
CA LEU A 794 -7.52 45.83 10.45
C LEU A 794 -6.38 46.85 10.41
N ALA A 795 -6.34 47.71 11.44
CA ALA A 795 -5.17 48.53 11.70
C ALA A 795 -3.94 47.66 12.01
N VAL A 796 -2.80 48.27 12.24
CA VAL A 796 -1.54 47.57 12.48
C VAL A 796 -1.69 46.48 13.54
N LEU A 797 -1.33 45.23 13.19
CA LEU A 797 -1.23 44.13 14.13
C LEU A 797 -0.16 44.39 15.19
N PRO A 798 -0.32 43.87 16.41
CA PRO A 798 0.72 43.99 17.43
C PRO A 798 2.01 43.32 16.91
N PRO A 799 3.19 43.94 17.24
CA PRO A 799 4.45 43.31 16.86
C PRO A 799 4.62 41.95 17.56
N GLU A 800 5.38 41.09 16.93
CA GLU A 800 5.57 39.69 17.30
C GLU A 800 6.09 39.48 18.75
N ASP A 801 6.90 40.40 19.24
CA ASP A 801 7.48 40.42 20.58
C ASP A 801 6.50 40.79 21.68
N VAL A 802 5.30 41.31 21.33
CA VAL A 802 4.24 41.76 22.24
C VAL A 802 3.09 40.72 22.35
N VAL A 803 3.25 39.55 21.79
CA VAL A 803 2.22 38.49 21.89
C VAL A 803 2.04 38.07 23.35
N THR A 804 0.94 38.51 23.95
CA THR A 804 0.52 38.17 25.32
C THR A 804 -0.70 37.26 25.27
N ASN A 805 -0.95 36.56 26.36
CA ASN A 805 -2.21 35.79 26.54
C ASN A 805 -3.42 36.71 26.79
N ILE A 806 -3.26 38.02 26.71
CA ILE A 806 -4.28 39.05 26.87
C ILE A 806 -4.58 39.61 25.48
N PRO A 807 -5.88 39.71 25.09
CA PRO A 807 -6.23 40.27 23.79
C PRO A 807 -5.72 41.68 23.61
N THR A 808 -5.03 41.96 22.53
CA THR A 808 -4.58 43.30 22.20
C THR A 808 -5.67 44.02 21.41
N PRO A 809 -6.11 45.24 21.81
CA PRO A 809 -7.10 45.97 21.06
C PRO A 809 -6.62 46.36 19.66
N VAL A 810 -7.34 46.00 18.62
CA VAL A 810 -7.07 46.33 17.23
C VAL A 810 -8.32 46.98 16.62
N ARG A 811 -8.15 48.14 16.04
CA ARG A 811 -9.25 48.83 15.35
C ARG A 811 -9.38 48.34 13.93
N CYS A 812 -10.60 48.15 13.52
CA CYS A 812 -11.03 47.82 12.19
C CYS A 812 -11.55 49.12 11.52
N LEU A 813 -10.87 49.57 10.46
CA LEU A 813 -11.06 50.86 9.78
C LEU A 813 -11.90 50.71 8.50
#